data_ac43852e370e6154ee5a1bf89aedcdba
#
_entry.id   ac43852e370e6154ee5a1bf89aedcdba
#
_cell.length_a   1.000
_cell.length_b   1.000
_cell.length_c   1.000
_cell.angle_alpha   90.00
_cell.angle_beta   90.00
_cell.angle_gamma   90.00
#
_symmetry.space_group_name_H-M   'P 1'
#
loop_
_entity.id
_entity.type
_entity.pdbx_description
1 polymer ?
#
loop_
_entity_poly.entity_id
_entity_poly.type
_entity_poly.pdbx_seq_one_letter_code
_entity_poly.pdbx_strand_id
1 'polypeptide(L)'
;MAKLVSQQINKMKAEMPEGYELDIIYDQGYESAVANDGFIMNLIVSVLTVVAVLLFFIGFKNGFLIGSGLIFSIFGTLIYMQATGIALQRMSLAAIIIAMGMLVDNAIVVYDAALVNMQRGMRKRIAILNAVSSTAMPLLGATLIAVLTFLPVYLSPHITGEILSSLFIVIAVSLLLSWILAITQNVFFVQEFVRRPRPEELKNELFSGRIYDFFRKALSFTIKKRYTVIGCMVVLLAIAGWGFKYIPQQFMPLLNKQYFSIDMWLPEGTRIEESERQAAQLTEFLQTFDGIKKVSTYIGQTPPRYYLANAAYGPQPNYAQCLIEAESPEKSRELQEILYHELPERFQDALIRVNSFEINSIPQALIEARFCGDDPAVLDSLTNIAIGIMRKNPKVLNARNEWGNMAMVIKAGYDPVKAGRLNIGCSDIMNAVKSVNDGTAIGVYRDNDKKVPVLLRTETNSSWNTEGLEDLQIWNGTNSAPLGQVTDGLNLAWEYPLVRTYNRQLSMAAQCDVKRGHTMKEVHSEIREEIENIKLPEGYSFFWDSQYKDQKEAMAALTKYFPLAIIMLTVILVMLFGNFRQPLIIFLILPLSLIGMVFGLLLTGFQFGFFCIAGWLGLLGMIIKNVIVLLDEVNVQRRAGVAPYTTVIEATVSRVRPVLMAALTTVFGSIPLLFDVVFGGMAATIVFGLSFATLLTLFVTPALYAIFYKI
;
A
#
# COMPACT_ATOMS: atom_id res chain seq x y z
N MET A 1 20.20 -16.17 0.71
CA MET A 1 20.44 -16.18 2.17
C MET A 1 19.51 -17.19 2.86
N ALA A 2 18.18 -17.09 2.76
CA ALA A 2 17.25 -18.02 3.44
C ALA A 2 17.57 -19.51 3.21
N LYS A 3 17.84 -19.94 1.97
CA LYS A 3 18.23 -21.33 1.66
C LYS A 3 19.51 -21.78 2.40
N LEU A 4 20.50 -20.90 2.53
CA LEU A 4 21.73 -21.20 3.26
C LEU A 4 21.48 -21.33 4.77
N VAL A 5 20.64 -20.44 5.31
CA VAL A 5 20.22 -20.51 6.72
C VAL A 5 19.43 -21.79 6.99
N SER A 6 18.48 -22.16 6.14
CA SER A 6 17.73 -23.42 6.26
C SER A 6 18.64 -24.66 6.17
N GLN A 7 19.65 -24.63 5.29
CA GLN A 7 20.64 -25.71 5.23
C GLN A 7 21.45 -25.82 6.51
N GLN A 8 21.84 -24.68 7.11
CA GLN A 8 22.59 -24.69 8.37
C GLN A 8 21.72 -25.15 9.53
N ILE A 9 20.45 -24.71 9.60
CA ILE A 9 19.47 -25.18 10.58
C ILE A 9 19.28 -26.69 10.48
N ASN A 10 19.16 -27.25 9.28
CA ASN A 10 19.00 -28.68 9.07
C ASN A 10 20.24 -29.47 9.52
N LYS A 11 21.45 -28.91 9.33
CA LYS A 11 22.69 -29.53 9.90
C LYS A 11 22.67 -29.50 11.42
N MET A 12 22.31 -28.35 12.01
CA MET A 12 22.20 -28.22 13.46
C MET A 12 21.19 -29.22 14.05
N LYS A 13 20.01 -29.36 13.39
CA LYS A 13 19.00 -30.36 13.80
C LYS A 13 19.57 -31.79 13.84
N ALA A 14 20.42 -32.15 12.87
CA ALA A 14 21.03 -33.46 12.78
C ALA A 14 22.15 -33.70 13.83
N GLU A 15 22.74 -32.63 14.34
CA GLU A 15 23.84 -32.66 15.33
C GLU A 15 23.34 -32.41 16.76
N MET A 16 22.04 -32.13 16.96
CA MET A 16 21.47 -31.86 18.28
C MET A 16 21.43 -33.11 19.15
N PRO A 17 21.72 -32.98 20.45
CA PRO A 17 21.57 -34.04 21.40
C PRO A 17 20.12 -34.52 21.53
N GLU A 18 19.91 -35.78 21.91
CA GLU A 18 18.58 -36.32 22.21
C GLU A 18 17.88 -35.49 23.31
N GLY A 19 16.60 -35.18 23.10
CA GLY A 19 15.78 -34.38 24.01
C GLY A 19 15.72 -32.88 23.69
N TYR A 20 16.45 -32.42 22.66
CA TYR A 20 16.34 -31.03 22.16
C TYR A 20 15.62 -30.96 20.83
N GLU A 21 14.68 -30.04 20.71
CA GLU A 21 14.00 -29.74 19.46
C GLU A 21 14.31 -28.31 19.02
N LEU A 22 14.67 -28.15 17.74
CA LEU A 22 14.84 -26.85 17.12
C LEU A 22 13.62 -26.55 16.25
N ASP A 23 12.84 -25.56 16.64
CA ASP A 23 11.65 -25.15 15.93
C ASP A 23 11.79 -23.73 15.34
N ILE A 24 11.14 -23.50 14.22
CA ILE A 24 11.12 -22.20 13.54
C ILE A 24 9.80 -21.51 13.89
N ILE A 25 9.90 -20.35 14.56
CA ILE A 25 8.73 -19.56 14.93
C ILE A 25 8.19 -18.78 13.73
N TYR A 26 9.09 -18.18 12.94
CA TYR A 26 8.73 -17.41 11.75
C TYR A 26 9.86 -17.44 10.71
N ASP A 27 9.54 -17.78 9.47
CA ASP A 27 10.47 -17.79 8.34
C ASP A 27 10.03 -16.81 7.25
N GLN A 28 10.60 -15.60 7.28
CA GLN A 28 10.36 -14.57 6.26
C GLN A 28 10.78 -15.03 4.85
N GLY A 29 11.81 -15.90 4.75
CA GLY A 29 12.27 -16.44 3.47
C GLY A 29 11.22 -17.34 2.82
N TYR A 30 10.63 -18.24 3.61
CA TYR A 30 9.53 -19.12 3.19
C TYR A 30 8.29 -18.31 2.81
N GLU A 31 7.88 -17.39 3.67
CA GLU A 31 6.72 -16.51 3.44
C GLU A 31 6.86 -15.68 2.16
N SER A 32 8.08 -15.16 1.91
CA SER A 32 8.36 -14.40 0.68
C SER A 32 8.35 -15.28 -0.56
N ALA A 33 8.85 -16.53 -0.45
CA ALA A 33 8.83 -17.48 -1.57
C ALA A 33 7.39 -17.86 -1.94
N VAL A 34 6.58 -18.26 -0.95
CA VAL A 34 5.16 -18.61 -1.17
C VAL A 34 4.40 -17.46 -1.81
N ALA A 35 4.64 -16.23 -1.32
CA ALA A 35 4.00 -15.05 -1.89
C ALA A 35 4.44 -14.77 -3.33
N ASN A 36 5.73 -14.91 -3.65
CA ASN A 36 6.22 -14.71 -5.02
C ASN A 36 5.74 -15.81 -5.97
N ASP A 37 5.70 -17.06 -5.52
CA ASP A 37 5.20 -18.19 -6.32
C ASP A 37 3.71 -17.99 -6.66
N GLY A 38 2.91 -17.51 -5.72
CA GLY A 38 1.51 -17.13 -5.95
C GLY A 38 1.38 -16.04 -7.03
N PHE A 39 2.25 -15.02 -6.97
CA PHE A 39 2.26 -13.95 -8.00
C PHE A 39 2.75 -14.42 -9.37
N ILE A 40 3.74 -15.29 -9.42
CA ILE A 40 4.19 -15.90 -10.68
C ILE A 40 3.06 -16.72 -11.30
N MET A 41 2.32 -17.47 -10.48
CA MET A 41 1.15 -18.20 -10.94
C MET A 41 0.06 -17.26 -11.50
N ASN A 42 -0.24 -16.16 -10.79
CA ASN A 42 -1.16 -15.13 -11.29
C ASN A 42 -0.68 -14.52 -12.62
N LEU A 43 0.61 -14.26 -12.78
CA LEU A 43 1.18 -13.80 -14.03
C LEU A 43 1.00 -14.81 -15.17
N ILE A 44 1.27 -16.09 -14.92
CA ILE A 44 1.10 -17.16 -15.91
C ILE A 44 -0.36 -17.28 -16.32
N VAL A 45 -1.28 -17.32 -15.36
CA VAL A 45 -2.74 -17.38 -15.62
C VAL A 45 -3.20 -16.15 -16.40
N SER A 46 -2.71 -14.97 -16.06
CA SER A 46 -3.02 -13.73 -16.78
C SER A 46 -2.52 -13.77 -18.24
N VAL A 47 -1.28 -14.22 -18.48
CA VAL A 47 -0.73 -14.39 -19.85
C VAL A 47 -1.58 -15.38 -20.65
N LEU A 48 -1.88 -16.53 -20.08
CA LEU A 48 -2.71 -17.55 -20.74
C LEU A 48 -4.11 -17.00 -21.05
N THR A 49 -4.71 -16.27 -20.15
CA THR A 49 -6.03 -15.65 -20.34
C THR A 49 -5.99 -14.63 -21.48
N VAL A 50 -5.00 -13.74 -21.52
CA VAL A 50 -4.83 -12.75 -22.60
C VAL A 50 -4.64 -13.45 -23.94
N VAL A 51 -3.77 -14.47 -24.00
CA VAL A 51 -3.56 -15.26 -25.23
C VAL A 51 -4.85 -15.97 -25.66
N ALA A 52 -5.61 -16.55 -24.72
CA ALA A 52 -6.89 -17.20 -25.02
C ALA A 52 -7.91 -16.21 -25.61
N VAL A 53 -8.01 -15.00 -25.03
CA VAL A 53 -8.87 -13.92 -25.55
C VAL A 53 -8.44 -13.53 -26.98
N LEU A 54 -7.14 -13.39 -27.23
CA LEU A 54 -6.66 -13.10 -28.59
C LEU A 54 -6.96 -14.22 -29.58
N LEU A 55 -6.79 -15.47 -29.19
CA LEU A 55 -7.13 -16.64 -30.02
C LEU A 55 -8.62 -16.65 -30.37
N PHE A 56 -9.49 -16.30 -29.41
CA PHE A 56 -10.92 -16.30 -29.61
C PHE A 56 -11.38 -15.17 -30.57
N PHE A 57 -10.89 -13.93 -30.37
CA PHE A 57 -11.36 -12.78 -31.14
C PHE A 57 -10.68 -12.57 -32.48
N ILE A 58 -9.38 -12.93 -32.61
CA ILE A 58 -8.58 -12.72 -33.83
C ILE A 58 -8.44 -14.02 -34.64
N GLY A 59 -8.73 -15.16 -34.01
CA GLY A 59 -8.55 -16.48 -34.57
C GLY A 59 -7.19 -17.09 -34.22
N PHE A 60 -7.14 -18.41 -34.21
CA PHE A 60 -6.03 -19.18 -33.65
C PHE A 60 -4.65 -18.77 -34.17
N LYS A 61 -4.49 -18.70 -35.51
CA LYS A 61 -3.18 -18.40 -36.13
C LYS A 61 -2.70 -17.00 -35.83
N ASN A 62 -3.56 -16.00 -36.02
CA ASN A 62 -3.21 -14.60 -35.88
C ASN A 62 -3.13 -14.17 -34.41
N GLY A 63 -4.00 -14.70 -33.56
CA GLY A 63 -3.96 -14.49 -32.11
C GLY A 63 -2.69 -15.03 -31.47
N PHE A 64 -2.20 -16.20 -31.93
CA PHE A 64 -0.91 -16.73 -31.47
C PHE A 64 0.26 -15.84 -31.88
N LEU A 65 0.27 -15.30 -33.10
CA LEU A 65 1.32 -14.41 -33.59
C LEU A 65 1.41 -13.13 -32.75
N ILE A 66 0.26 -12.50 -32.46
CA ILE A 66 0.20 -11.31 -31.62
C ILE A 66 0.56 -11.63 -30.16
N GLY A 67 0.05 -12.77 -29.64
CA GLY A 67 0.34 -13.24 -28.28
C GLY A 67 1.81 -13.56 -28.04
N SER A 68 2.55 -14.02 -29.08
CA SER A 68 3.99 -14.24 -28.95
C SER A 68 4.76 -12.94 -28.67
N GLY A 69 4.31 -11.80 -29.22
CA GLY A 69 4.89 -10.48 -28.94
C GLY A 69 4.75 -10.08 -27.48
N LEU A 70 3.63 -10.45 -26.84
CA LEU A 70 3.45 -10.26 -25.39
C LEU A 70 4.50 -11.05 -24.61
N ILE A 71 4.66 -12.33 -24.93
CA ILE A 71 5.62 -13.22 -24.25
C ILE A 71 7.04 -12.67 -24.38
N PHE A 72 7.46 -12.27 -25.59
CA PHE A 72 8.79 -11.69 -25.81
C PHE A 72 8.98 -10.35 -25.08
N SER A 73 7.94 -9.52 -24.99
CA SER A 73 7.99 -8.27 -24.21
C SER A 73 8.21 -8.55 -22.72
N ILE A 74 7.52 -9.55 -22.16
CA ILE A 74 7.68 -9.95 -20.75
C ILE A 74 9.09 -10.48 -20.51
N PHE A 75 9.58 -11.44 -21.33
CA PHE A 75 10.93 -11.97 -21.17
C PHE A 75 12.01 -10.90 -21.36
N GLY A 76 11.85 -10.00 -22.33
CA GLY A 76 12.76 -8.87 -22.50
C GLY A 76 12.79 -7.93 -21.29
N THR A 77 11.65 -7.72 -20.66
CA THR A 77 11.55 -6.94 -19.42
C THR A 77 12.25 -7.65 -18.25
N LEU A 78 12.06 -8.96 -18.10
CA LEU A 78 12.73 -9.76 -17.07
C LEU A 78 14.26 -9.77 -17.25
N ILE A 79 14.75 -9.90 -18.52
CA ILE A 79 16.18 -9.80 -18.83
C ILE A 79 16.74 -8.43 -18.48
N TYR A 80 16.00 -7.34 -18.79
CA TYR A 80 16.39 -5.98 -18.40
C TYR A 80 16.47 -5.84 -16.89
N MET A 81 15.46 -6.32 -16.13
CA MET A 81 15.45 -6.31 -14.67
C MET A 81 16.68 -7.03 -14.10
N GLN A 82 17.01 -8.20 -14.63
CA GLN A 82 18.18 -8.95 -14.21
C GLN A 82 19.48 -8.18 -14.50
N ALA A 83 19.60 -7.58 -15.68
CA ALA A 83 20.79 -6.82 -16.08
C ALA A 83 21.00 -5.54 -15.24
N THR A 84 19.92 -4.91 -14.77
CA THR A 84 19.95 -3.68 -13.97
C THR A 84 19.88 -3.94 -12.46
N GLY A 85 19.77 -5.19 -12.03
CA GLY A 85 19.69 -5.54 -10.61
C GLY A 85 18.34 -5.22 -9.95
N ILE A 86 17.28 -4.98 -10.74
CA ILE A 86 15.94 -4.76 -10.20
C ILE A 86 15.38 -6.10 -9.69
N ALA A 87 15.05 -6.14 -8.41
CA ALA A 87 14.55 -7.36 -7.78
C ALA A 87 13.19 -7.78 -8.35
N LEU A 88 13.01 -9.10 -8.51
CA LEU A 88 11.70 -9.69 -8.79
C LEU A 88 10.88 -9.71 -7.50
N GLN A 89 10.01 -8.74 -7.34
CA GLN A 89 9.17 -8.54 -6.17
C GLN A 89 7.70 -8.35 -6.57
N ARG A 90 6.79 -8.38 -5.62
CA ARG A 90 5.34 -8.24 -5.88
C ARG A 90 5.00 -7.01 -6.70
N MET A 91 5.66 -5.86 -6.46
CA MET A 91 5.41 -4.61 -7.18
C MET A 91 5.83 -4.70 -8.64
N SER A 92 7.00 -5.30 -8.93
CA SER A 92 7.47 -5.48 -10.30
C SER A 92 6.61 -6.50 -11.08
N LEU A 93 6.15 -7.57 -10.42
CA LEU A 93 5.23 -8.54 -11.03
C LEU A 93 3.85 -7.92 -11.29
N ALA A 94 3.30 -7.17 -10.33
CA ALA A 94 2.06 -6.43 -10.52
C ALA A 94 2.17 -5.42 -11.68
N ALA A 95 3.33 -4.74 -11.82
CA ALA A 95 3.61 -3.85 -12.94
C ALA A 95 3.54 -4.56 -14.30
N ILE A 96 4.10 -5.78 -14.40
CA ILE A 96 4.02 -6.60 -15.62
C ILE A 96 2.56 -6.97 -15.92
N ILE A 97 1.77 -7.36 -14.91
CA ILE A 97 0.35 -7.71 -15.10
C ILE A 97 -0.46 -6.49 -15.55
N ILE A 98 -0.24 -5.31 -14.97
CA ILE A 98 -0.89 -4.06 -15.42
C ILE A 98 -0.48 -3.73 -16.86
N ALA A 99 0.83 -3.82 -17.15
CA ALA A 99 1.35 -3.51 -18.47
C ALA A 99 0.85 -4.49 -19.54
N MET A 100 0.57 -5.74 -19.18
CA MET A 100 0.25 -6.84 -20.09
C MET A 100 -0.89 -6.51 -21.05
N GLY A 101 -1.97 -5.91 -20.55
CA GLY A 101 -3.06 -5.44 -21.40
C GLY A 101 -2.60 -4.38 -22.42
N MET A 102 -1.76 -3.45 -21.98
CA MET A 102 -1.22 -2.38 -22.85
C MET A 102 -0.15 -2.85 -23.81
N LEU A 103 0.54 -3.98 -23.50
CA LEU A 103 1.60 -4.54 -24.36
C LEU A 103 1.05 -5.07 -25.68
N VAL A 104 -0.10 -5.68 -25.65
CA VAL A 104 -0.74 -6.28 -26.82
C VAL A 104 -1.30 -5.24 -27.78
N ASP A 105 -1.71 -4.09 -27.25
CA ASP A 105 -2.40 -3.03 -28.02
C ASP A 105 -1.59 -2.54 -29.21
N ASN A 106 -0.28 -2.33 -29.05
CA ASN A 106 0.58 -1.86 -30.14
C ASN A 106 0.56 -2.84 -31.31
N ALA A 107 0.68 -4.14 -31.01
CA ALA A 107 0.67 -5.20 -31.99
C ALA A 107 -0.70 -5.34 -32.68
N ILE A 108 -1.82 -5.20 -31.93
CA ILE A 108 -3.18 -5.24 -32.49
C ILE A 108 -3.39 -4.11 -33.49
N VAL A 109 -3.00 -2.87 -33.16
CA VAL A 109 -3.21 -1.70 -34.02
C VAL A 109 -2.40 -1.82 -35.32
N VAL A 110 -1.13 -2.22 -35.25
CA VAL A 110 -0.28 -2.43 -36.45
C VAL A 110 -0.82 -3.57 -37.32
N TYR A 111 -1.22 -4.68 -36.67
CA TYR A 111 -1.81 -5.83 -37.35
C TYR A 111 -3.11 -5.46 -38.10
N ASP A 112 -4.03 -4.79 -37.40
CA ASP A 112 -5.32 -4.40 -37.95
C ASP A 112 -5.15 -3.39 -39.10
N ALA A 113 -4.27 -2.39 -38.96
CA ALA A 113 -3.95 -1.45 -40.03
C ALA A 113 -3.37 -2.16 -41.28
N ALA A 114 -2.48 -3.14 -41.10
CA ALA A 114 -1.94 -3.93 -42.21
C ALA A 114 -3.04 -4.76 -42.90
N LEU A 115 -3.94 -5.38 -42.10
CA LEU A 115 -5.06 -6.17 -42.62
C LEU A 115 -6.03 -5.31 -43.43
N VAL A 116 -6.41 -4.13 -42.92
CA VAL A 116 -7.29 -3.17 -43.60
C VAL A 116 -6.66 -2.70 -44.93
N ASN A 117 -5.37 -2.39 -44.94
CA ASN A 117 -4.67 -2.00 -46.14
C ASN A 117 -4.62 -3.15 -47.20
N MET A 118 -4.47 -4.39 -46.76
CA MET A 118 -4.55 -5.56 -47.64
C MET A 118 -5.97 -5.77 -48.18
N GLN A 119 -7.00 -5.57 -47.39
CA GLN A 119 -8.41 -5.64 -47.80
C GLN A 119 -8.78 -4.51 -48.77
N ARG A 120 -8.09 -3.37 -48.73
CA ARG A 120 -8.19 -2.29 -49.73
C ARG A 120 -7.49 -2.63 -51.07
N GLY A 121 -6.98 -3.85 -51.22
CA GLY A 121 -6.35 -4.33 -52.46
C GLY A 121 -4.86 -4.00 -52.60
N MET A 122 -4.22 -3.45 -51.58
CA MET A 122 -2.76 -3.16 -51.63
C MET A 122 -1.94 -4.46 -51.64
N ARG A 123 -0.81 -4.41 -52.33
CA ARG A 123 0.16 -5.53 -52.25
C ARG A 123 0.66 -5.71 -50.82
N LYS A 124 0.77 -6.95 -50.34
CA LYS A 124 1.08 -7.30 -48.94
C LYS A 124 2.25 -6.47 -48.37
N ARG A 125 3.39 -6.40 -49.05
CA ARG A 125 4.57 -5.64 -48.60
C ARG A 125 4.27 -4.13 -48.47
N ILE A 126 3.55 -3.54 -49.43
CA ILE A 126 3.18 -2.11 -49.41
C ILE A 126 2.15 -1.84 -48.31
N ALA A 127 1.17 -2.74 -48.16
CA ALA A 127 0.16 -2.65 -47.12
C ALA A 127 0.78 -2.62 -45.71
N ILE A 128 1.78 -3.47 -45.46
CA ILE A 128 2.52 -3.53 -44.19
C ILE A 128 3.38 -2.28 -43.98
N LEU A 129 4.15 -1.85 -44.98
CA LEU A 129 5.00 -0.66 -44.87
C LEU A 129 4.15 0.60 -44.59
N ASN A 130 3.01 0.75 -45.29
CA ASN A 130 2.09 1.85 -45.06
C ASN A 130 1.43 1.78 -43.65
N ALA A 131 1.11 0.58 -43.17
CA ALA A 131 0.58 0.41 -41.81
C ALA A 131 1.61 0.87 -40.76
N VAL A 132 2.87 0.42 -40.89
CA VAL A 132 3.93 0.83 -39.94
C VAL A 132 4.20 2.33 -40.02
N SER A 133 4.37 2.90 -41.23
CA SER A 133 4.69 4.33 -41.39
C SER A 133 3.59 5.24 -40.85
N SER A 134 2.31 4.82 -40.93
CA SER A 134 1.19 5.61 -40.43
C SER A 134 0.95 5.45 -38.92
N THR A 135 1.31 4.30 -38.33
CA THR A 135 0.98 4.02 -36.93
C THR A 135 2.17 4.14 -35.97
N ALA A 136 3.42 4.04 -36.44
CA ALA A 136 4.60 3.98 -35.55
C ALA A 136 4.73 5.20 -34.63
N MET A 137 4.64 6.43 -35.18
CA MET A 137 4.80 7.66 -34.39
C MET A 137 3.61 7.93 -33.45
N PRO A 138 2.35 7.79 -33.88
CA PRO A 138 1.21 7.89 -32.94
C PRO A 138 1.28 6.88 -31.80
N LEU A 139 1.67 5.63 -32.08
CA LEU A 139 1.82 4.60 -31.05
C LEU A 139 3.00 4.88 -30.10
N LEU A 140 4.13 5.43 -30.60
CA LEU A 140 5.23 5.85 -29.73
C LEU A 140 4.78 6.97 -28.79
N GLY A 141 4.12 7.99 -29.32
CA GLY A 141 3.57 9.09 -28.53
C GLY A 141 2.60 8.59 -27.46
N ALA A 142 1.67 7.70 -27.83
CA ALA A 142 0.73 7.10 -26.92
C ALA A 142 1.42 6.23 -25.84
N THR A 143 2.50 5.50 -26.22
CA THR A 143 3.29 4.69 -25.30
C THR A 143 4.06 5.55 -24.31
N LEU A 144 4.72 6.63 -24.77
CA LEU A 144 5.41 7.59 -23.89
C LEU A 144 4.45 8.26 -22.91
N ILE A 145 3.26 8.63 -23.37
CA ILE A 145 2.23 9.20 -22.53
C ILE A 145 1.78 8.21 -21.44
N ALA A 146 1.54 6.94 -21.80
CA ALA A 146 1.18 5.90 -20.85
C ALA A 146 2.28 5.68 -19.78
N VAL A 147 3.55 5.77 -20.15
CA VAL A 147 4.68 5.75 -19.22
C VAL A 147 4.68 6.97 -18.30
N LEU A 148 4.47 8.17 -18.86
CA LEU A 148 4.51 9.42 -18.12
C LEU A 148 3.38 9.58 -17.10
N THR A 149 2.27 8.86 -17.24
CA THR A 149 1.22 8.85 -16.21
C THR A 149 1.72 8.31 -14.86
N PHE A 150 2.74 7.45 -14.87
CA PHE A 150 3.37 6.90 -13.65
C PHE A 150 4.56 7.73 -13.15
N LEU A 151 4.99 8.77 -13.88
CA LEU A 151 6.15 9.58 -13.50
C LEU A 151 6.03 10.24 -12.11
N PRO A 152 4.85 10.76 -11.67
CA PRO A 152 4.71 11.34 -10.33
C PRO A 152 5.05 10.36 -9.22
N VAL A 153 4.74 9.08 -9.41
CA VAL A 153 5.04 8.01 -8.46
C VAL A 153 6.54 7.78 -8.35
N TYR A 154 7.23 7.72 -9.48
CA TYR A 154 8.69 7.52 -9.53
C TYR A 154 9.47 8.68 -8.91
N LEU A 155 9.01 9.91 -9.11
CA LEU A 155 9.66 11.12 -8.59
C LEU A 155 9.33 11.42 -7.12
N SER A 156 8.39 10.69 -6.53
CA SER A 156 7.97 10.91 -5.14
C SER A 156 9.12 10.58 -4.16
N PRO A 157 9.57 11.53 -3.33
CA PRO A 157 10.67 11.33 -2.39
C PRO A 157 10.26 10.54 -1.13
N HIS A 158 9.00 10.16 -1.00
CA HIS A 158 8.47 9.42 0.14
C HIS A 158 8.75 7.91 0.00
N ILE A 159 8.79 7.18 1.13
CA ILE A 159 8.96 5.72 1.18
C ILE A 159 7.99 4.99 0.23
N THR A 160 6.75 5.45 0.14
CA THR A 160 5.76 4.89 -0.81
C THR A 160 6.18 5.05 -2.27
N GLY A 161 6.87 6.13 -2.63
CA GLY A 161 7.48 6.33 -3.95
C GLY A 161 8.60 5.33 -4.21
N GLU A 162 9.44 5.05 -3.22
CA GLU A 162 10.51 4.05 -3.31
C GLU A 162 9.94 2.64 -3.53
N ILE A 163 8.91 2.25 -2.77
CA ILE A 163 8.22 0.97 -2.95
C ILE A 163 7.67 0.81 -4.37
N LEU A 164 7.10 1.86 -4.95
CA LEU A 164 6.51 1.84 -6.29
C LEU A 164 7.48 2.23 -7.42
N SER A 165 8.72 2.59 -7.12
CA SER A 165 9.69 3.00 -8.14
C SER A 165 9.94 1.91 -9.19
N SER A 166 10.01 0.66 -8.76
CA SER A 166 10.14 -0.51 -9.65
C SER A 166 8.96 -0.65 -10.60
N LEU A 167 7.74 -0.25 -10.19
CA LEU A 167 6.53 -0.28 -11.02
C LEU A 167 6.69 0.63 -12.24
N PHE A 168 7.15 1.87 -12.05
CA PHE A 168 7.39 2.81 -13.16
C PHE A 168 8.41 2.26 -14.16
N ILE A 169 9.57 1.79 -13.68
CA ILE A 169 10.65 1.31 -14.55
C ILE A 169 10.21 0.09 -15.34
N VAL A 170 9.55 -0.87 -14.69
CA VAL A 170 9.07 -2.10 -15.33
C VAL A 170 7.99 -1.79 -16.37
N ILE A 171 7.04 -0.91 -16.09
CA ILE A 171 6.03 -0.47 -17.07
C ILE A 171 6.72 0.25 -18.25
N ALA A 172 7.64 1.17 -17.97
CA ALA A 172 8.34 1.92 -19.02
C ALA A 172 9.09 1.01 -19.99
N VAL A 173 9.90 0.10 -19.45
CA VAL A 173 10.68 -0.84 -20.25
C VAL A 173 9.77 -1.78 -21.04
N SER A 174 8.78 -2.38 -20.38
CA SER A 174 7.88 -3.33 -21.04
C SER A 174 7.08 -2.68 -22.17
N LEU A 175 6.55 -1.48 -21.97
CA LEU A 175 5.79 -0.76 -23.01
C LEU A 175 6.66 -0.31 -24.18
N LEU A 176 7.89 0.16 -23.93
CA LEU A 176 8.83 0.53 -24.99
C LEU A 176 9.28 -0.70 -25.81
N LEU A 177 9.58 -1.81 -25.13
CA LEU A 177 9.87 -3.08 -25.80
C LEU A 177 8.68 -3.55 -26.65
N SER A 178 7.46 -3.47 -26.12
CA SER A 178 6.26 -3.80 -26.89
C SER A 178 6.13 -2.95 -28.15
N TRP A 179 6.40 -1.64 -28.08
CA TRP A 179 6.38 -0.79 -29.25
C TRP A 179 7.42 -1.24 -30.29
N ILE A 180 8.68 -1.51 -29.88
CA ILE A 180 9.74 -2.00 -30.77
C ILE A 180 9.32 -3.32 -31.41
N LEU A 181 8.80 -4.27 -30.63
CA LEU A 181 8.37 -5.58 -31.14
C LEU A 181 7.15 -5.48 -32.07
N ALA A 182 6.25 -4.53 -31.82
CA ALA A 182 5.10 -4.28 -32.68
C ALA A 182 5.51 -3.82 -34.08
N ILE A 183 6.54 -3.00 -34.23
CA ILE A 183 7.03 -2.49 -35.52
C ILE A 183 8.10 -3.39 -36.17
N THR A 184 8.67 -4.36 -35.47
CA THR A 184 9.70 -5.30 -35.99
C THR A 184 9.17 -6.71 -36.08
N GLN A 185 9.01 -7.41 -34.95
CA GLN A 185 8.59 -8.80 -34.87
C GLN A 185 7.20 -9.03 -35.47
N ASN A 186 6.20 -8.22 -35.05
CA ASN A 186 4.83 -8.38 -35.52
C ASN A 186 4.75 -8.15 -37.04
N VAL A 187 5.49 -7.18 -37.56
CA VAL A 187 5.60 -6.89 -38.99
C VAL A 187 6.18 -8.07 -39.74
N PHE A 188 7.25 -8.66 -39.22
CA PHE A 188 7.85 -9.86 -39.77
C PHE A 188 6.84 -11.02 -39.79
N PHE A 189 6.12 -11.23 -38.70
CA PHE A 189 5.11 -12.29 -38.61
C PHE A 189 3.93 -12.08 -39.56
N VAL A 190 3.46 -10.85 -39.70
CA VAL A 190 2.42 -10.52 -40.70
C VAL A 190 2.93 -10.80 -42.11
N GLN A 191 4.19 -10.43 -42.40
CA GLN A 191 4.77 -10.65 -43.71
C GLN A 191 4.89 -12.16 -44.04
N GLU A 192 5.28 -13.01 -43.10
CA GLU A 192 5.53 -14.41 -43.32
C GLU A 192 4.27 -15.27 -43.23
N PHE A 193 3.48 -15.08 -42.18
CA PHE A 193 2.44 -16.04 -41.81
C PHE A 193 1.02 -15.62 -42.16
N VAL A 194 0.71 -14.33 -42.37
CA VAL A 194 -0.65 -13.88 -42.70
C VAL A 194 -0.90 -14.06 -44.21
N ARG A 195 -1.99 -14.74 -44.57
CA ARG A 195 -2.38 -14.95 -45.99
C ARG A 195 -3.02 -13.67 -46.54
N ARG A 196 -2.87 -13.47 -47.87
CA ARG A 196 -3.61 -12.41 -48.57
C ARG A 196 -5.11 -12.73 -48.54
N PRO A 197 -5.99 -11.73 -48.40
CA PRO A 197 -7.43 -11.92 -48.58
C PRO A 197 -7.73 -12.49 -49.96
N ARG A 198 -8.72 -13.37 -50.06
CA ARG A 198 -9.19 -13.89 -51.34
C ARG A 198 -9.92 -12.79 -52.13
N PRO A 199 -9.99 -12.87 -53.46
CA PRO A 199 -10.70 -11.88 -54.30
C PRO A 199 -12.17 -11.73 -53.91
N GLU A 200 -12.82 -12.73 -53.35
CA GLU A 200 -14.16 -12.73 -52.85
C GLU A 200 -14.31 -11.92 -51.55
N GLU A 201 -13.30 -11.93 -50.68
CA GLU A 201 -13.22 -11.17 -49.43
C GLU A 201 -12.95 -9.69 -49.69
N LEU A 202 -12.34 -9.33 -50.82
CA LEU A 202 -12.10 -7.95 -51.28
C LEU A 202 -13.34 -7.24 -51.75
N LYS A 203 -14.44 -7.98 -52.10
CA LYS A 203 -15.73 -7.41 -52.52
C LYS A 203 -16.66 -7.05 -51.37
N ASN A 204 -16.39 -7.54 -50.15
CA ASN A 204 -17.19 -7.21 -48.99
C ASN A 204 -16.84 -5.80 -48.50
N GLU A 205 -17.89 -5.00 -48.22
CA GLU A 205 -17.70 -3.68 -47.63
C GLU A 205 -16.93 -3.81 -46.29
N LEU A 206 -15.86 -3.01 -46.17
CA LEU A 206 -15.08 -2.88 -44.95
C LEU A 206 -16.03 -2.42 -43.84
N PHE A 207 -15.96 -3.11 -42.71
CA PHE A 207 -16.76 -2.79 -41.51
C PHE A 207 -18.28 -2.96 -41.72
N SER A 208 -18.71 -4.01 -42.45
CA SER A 208 -20.14 -4.36 -42.64
C SER A 208 -20.57 -5.39 -41.56
N GLY A 209 -21.88 -5.34 -41.18
CA GLY A 209 -22.48 -6.27 -40.26
C GLY A 209 -23.34 -5.59 -39.17
N ARG A 210 -24.24 -6.35 -38.55
CA ARG A 210 -25.24 -5.86 -37.56
C ARG A 210 -24.62 -5.04 -36.43
N ILE A 211 -23.43 -5.42 -35.97
CA ILE A 211 -22.72 -4.72 -34.88
C ILE A 211 -22.27 -3.34 -35.36
N TYR A 212 -21.63 -3.25 -36.51
CA TYR A 212 -21.16 -1.96 -37.07
C TYR A 212 -22.30 -1.03 -37.41
N ASP A 213 -23.44 -1.56 -37.93
CA ASP A 213 -24.64 -0.78 -38.21
C ASP A 213 -25.27 -0.24 -36.93
N PHE A 214 -25.27 -1.01 -35.87
CA PHE A 214 -25.69 -0.54 -34.55
C PHE A 214 -24.79 0.62 -34.07
N PHE A 215 -23.47 0.46 -34.16
CA PHE A 215 -22.55 1.55 -33.77
C PHE A 215 -22.71 2.78 -34.64
N ARG A 216 -22.91 2.66 -35.95
CA ARG A 216 -23.19 3.81 -36.84
C ARG A 216 -24.45 4.57 -36.42
N LYS A 217 -25.54 3.84 -36.13
CA LYS A 217 -26.80 4.43 -35.65
C LYS A 217 -26.62 5.14 -34.31
N ALA A 218 -25.96 4.48 -33.37
CA ALA A 218 -25.70 5.02 -32.04
C ALA A 218 -24.81 6.28 -32.10
N LEU A 219 -23.74 6.27 -32.90
CA LEU A 219 -22.83 7.40 -33.11
C LEU A 219 -23.55 8.57 -33.81
N SER A 220 -24.37 8.29 -34.82
CA SER A 220 -25.20 9.31 -35.46
C SER A 220 -26.14 9.98 -34.46
N PHE A 221 -26.80 9.22 -33.58
CA PHE A 221 -27.61 9.73 -32.49
C PHE A 221 -26.78 10.59 -31.51
N THR A 222 -25.61 10.10 -31.11
CA THR A 222 -24.70 10.79 -30.19
C THR A 222 -24.22 12.13 -30.73
N ILE A 223 -23.86 12.22 -32.02
CA ILE A 223 -23.41 13.45 -32.64
C ILE A 223 -24.58 14.44 -32.81
N LYS A 224 -25.76 13.96 -33.18
CA LYS A 224 -26.96 14.81 -33.29
C LYS A 224 -27.41 15.38 -31.93
N LYS A 225 -27.34 14.58 -30.86
CA LYS A 225 -27.73 15.01 -29.50
C LYS A 225 -26.51 15.23 -28.58
N ARG A 226 -25.41 15.76 -29.13
CA ARG A 226 -24.12 15.91 -28.46
C ARG A 226 -24.16 16.59 -27.08
N TYR A 227 -24.98 17.67 -26.94
CA TYR A 227 -25.12 18.38 -25.67
C TYR A 227 -25.85 17.53 -24.61
N THR A 228 -26.84 16.73 -24.99
CA THR A 228 -27.57 15.84 -24.11
C THR A 228 -26.62 14.72 -23.61
N VAL A 229 -25.79 14.16 -24.50
CA VAL A 229 -24.82 13.14 -24.14
C VAL A 229 -23.80 13.66 -23.11
N ILE A 230 -23.29 14.87 -23.34
CA ILE A 230 -22.34 15.48 -22.37
C ILE A 230 -23.06 15.82 -21.07
N GLY A 231 -24.29 16.30 -21.10
CA GLY A 231 -25.09 16.51 -19.89
C GLY A 231 -25.28 15.23 -19.07
N CYS A 232 -25.63 14.13 -19.73
CA CYS A 232 -25.71 12.82 -19.09
C CYS A 232 -24.37 12.38 -18.46
N MET A 233 -23.23 12.64 -19.15
CA MET A 233 -21.91 12.30 -18.61
C MET A 233 -21.54 13.12 -17.37
N VAL A 234 -21.88 14.42 -17.36
CA VAL A 234 -21.68 15.28 -16.18
C VAL A 234 -22.51 14.77 -14.99
N VAL A 235 -23.77 14.38 -15.25
CA VAL A 235 -24.65 13.81 -14.22
C VAL A 235 -24.06 12.49 -13.67
N LEU A 236 -23.60 11.58 -14.54
CA LEU A 236 -22.98 10.34 -14.13
C LEU A 236 -21.70 10.59 -13.32
N LEU A 237 -20.90 11.59 -13.71
CA LEU A 237 -19.72 11.97 -12.95
C LEU A 237 -20.06 12.53 -11.57
N ALA A 238 -21.13 13.34 -11.48
CA ALA A 238 -21.63 13.85 -10.20
C ALA A 238 -22.12 12.71 -9.28
N ILE A 239 -22.85 11.74 -9.85
CA ILE A 239 -23.27 10.53 -9.11
C ILE A 239 -22.05 9.72 -8.64
N ALA A 240 -21.04 9.55 -9.49
CA ALA A 240 -19.80 8.87 -9.10
C ALA A 240 -19.08 9.63 -7.98
N GLY A 241 -18.97 10.95 -8.06
CA GLY A 241 -18.41 11.79 -7.01
C GLY A 241 -19.15 11.66 -5.68
N TRP A 242 -20.48 11.59 -5.72
CA TRP A 242 -21.30 11.33 -4.54
C TRP A 242 -21.11 9.91 -4.01
N GLY A 243 -21.07 8.90 -4.89
CA GLY A 243 -20.82 7.51 -4.54
C GLY A 243 -19.44 7.28 -3.91
N PHE A 244 -18.45 8.08 -4.28
CA PHE A 244 -17.09 7.98 -3.69
C PHE A 244 -17.06 8.18 -2.18
N LYS A 245 -18.03 8.91 -1.59
CA LYS A 245 -18.15 9.08 -0.13
C LYS A 245 -18.44 7.77 0.60
N TYR A 246 -19.07 6.82 -0.05
CA TYR A 246 -19.44 5.53 0.54
C TYR A 246 -18.34 4.47 0.41
N ILE A 247 -17.25 4.77 -0.30
CA ILE A 247 -16.11 3.86 -0.42
C ILE A 247 -15.22 4.03 0.81
N PRO A 248 -15.00 2.96 1.60
CA PRO A 248 -14.07 3.01 2.72
C PRO A 248 -12.67 3.38 2.23
N GLN A 249 -11.99 4.27 2.94
CA GLN A 249 -10.65 4.72 2.56
C GLN A 249 -9.63 4.18 3.55
N GLN A 250 -8.74 3.33 3.06
CA GLN A 250 -7.61 2.78 3.82
C GLN A 250 -6.33 3.00 3.03
N PHE A 251 -5.29 3.52 3.67
CA PHE A 251 -4.06 3.86 2.98
C PHE A 251 -3.37 2.64 2.39
N MET A 252 -3.11 1.62 3.19
CA MET A 252 -2.51 0.36 2.78
C MET A 252 -3.43 -0.80 3.17
N PRO A 253 -3.54 -1.85 2.34
CA PRO A 253 -4.34 -3.02 2.66
C PRO A 253 -3.67 -3.90 3.71
N LEU A 254 -4.50 -4.58 4.51
CA LEU A 254 -4.06 -5.64 5.41
C LEU A 254 -3.54 -6.84 4.59
N LEU A 255 -2.55 -7.54 5.13
CA LEU A 255 -2.05 -8.77 4.52
C LEU A 255 -2.87 -9.97 4.97
N ASN A 256 -3.16 -10.87 4.04
CA ASN A 256 -3.78 -12.15 4.35
C ASN A 256 -2.69 -13.16 4.74
N LYS A 257 -2.35 -13.21 6.03
CA LYS A 257 -1.35 -14.13 6.57
C LYS A 257 -1.94 -15.03 7.64
N GLN A 258 -1.35 -16.21 7.78
CA GLN A 258 -1.69 -17.12 8.88
C GLN A 258 -1.18 -16.64 10.24
N TYR A 259 -0.30 -15.64 10.28
CA TYR A 259 0.25 -15.06 11.49
C TYR A 259 -0.45 -13.75 11.85
N PHE A 260 -0.64 -13.54 13.15
CA PHE A 260 -1.04 -12.27 13.73
C PHE A 260 -0.43 -12.12 15.12
N SER A 261 -0.39 -10.90 15.66
CA SER A 261 0.13 -10.66 17.00
C SER A 261 -0.93 -10.06 17.92
N ILE A 262 -0.80 -10.36 19.20
CA ILE A 262 -1.56 -9.73 20.27
C ILE A 262 -0.57 -9.04 21.18
N ASP A 263 -0.70 -7.73 21.29
CA ASP A 263 0.07 -6.93 22.23
C ASP A 263 -0.77 -6.69 23.49
N MET A 264 -0.15 -6.82 24.63
CA MET A 264 -0.75 -6.60 25.93
C MET A 264 0.11 -5.62 26.73
N TRP A 265 -0.44 -4.49 27.13
CA TRP A 265 0.17 -3.56 28.07
C TRP A 265 -0.62 -3.52 29.36
N LEU A 266 0.07 -3.76 30.46
CA LEU A 266 -0.44 -3.52 31.79
C LEU A 266 -0.15 -2.08 32.21
N PRO A 267 -0.79 -1.56 33.28
CA PRO A 267 -0.51 -0.22 33.79
C PRO A 267 0.98 0.00 34.08
N GLU A 268 1.46 1.21 33.84
CA GLU A 268 2.84 1.59 34.15
C GLU A 268 3.15 1.38 35.63
N GLY A 269 4.35 0.88 35.93
CA GLY A 269 4.75 0.48 37.26
C GLY A 269 4.42 -0.98 37.61
N THR A 270 3.79 -1.73 36.71
CA THR A 270 3.57 -3.17 36.89
C THR A 270 4.89 -3.93 36.81
N ARG A 271 5.10 -4.85 37.73
CA ARG A 271 6.28 -5.72 37.76
C ARG A 271 6.21 -6.79 36.71
N ILE A 272 7.39 -7.25 36.24
CA ILE A 272 7.47 -8.23 35.17
C ILE A 272 6.84 -9.59 35.54
N GLU A 273 6.86 -9.95 36.83
CA GLU A 273 6.25 -11.18 37.31
C GLU A 273 4.71 -11.16 37.16
N GLU A 274 4.10 -9.99 37.31
CA GLU A 274 2.67 -9.85 37.05
C GLU A 274 2.36 -9.89 35.55
N SER A 275 3.22 -9.29 34.73
CA SER A 275 3.11 -9.40 33.27
C SER A 275 3.25 -10.84 32.80
N GLU A 276 4.16 -11.60 33.40
CA GLU A 276 4.32 -13.05 33.16
C GLU A 276 3.04 -13.81 33.50
N ARG A 277 2.47 -13.55 34.69
CA ARG A 277 1.24 -14.20 35.14
C ARG A 277 0.07 -13.93 34.19
N GLN A 278 -0.11 -12.69 33.80
CA GLN A 278 -1.18 -12.30 32.88
C GLN A 278 -0.96 -12.86 31.46
N ALA A 279 0.29 -12.84 30.99
CA ALA A 279 0.65 -13.41 29.69
C ALA A 279 0.47 -14.93 29.65
N ALA A 280 0.75 -15.63 30.76
CA ALA A 280 0.50 -17.07 30.87
C ALA A 280 -1.00 -17.37 30.76
N GLN A 281 -1.85 -16.60 31.49
CA GLN A 281 -3.30 -16.74 31.40
C GLN A 281 -3.83 -16.45 29.98
N LEU A 282 -3.27 -15.45 29.30
CA LEU A 282 -3.60 -15.16 27.92
C LEU A 282 -3.21 -16.34 27.00
N THR A 283 -2.01 -16.91 27.21
CA THR A 283 -1.53 -18.05 26.43
C THR A 283 -2.42 -19.28 26.61
N GLU A 284 -2.78 -19.62 27.86
CA GLU A 284 -3.71 -20.72 28.15
C GLU A 284 -5.07 -20.49 27.50
N PHE A 285 -5.58 -19.27 27.56
CA PHE A 285 -6.86 -18.92 26.91
C PHE A 285 -6.78 -19.08 25.40
N LEU A 286 -5.71 -18.59 24.76
CA LEU A 286 -5.51 -18.72 23.32
C LEU A 286 -5.43 -20.18 22.87
N GLN A 287 -4.84 -21.06 23.67
CA GLN A 287 -4.74 -22.49 23.37
C GLN A 287 -6.10 -23.22 23.39
N THR A 288 -7.15 -22.62 23.93
CA THR A 288 -8.51 -23.22 23.92
C THR A 288 -9.23 -23.05 22.56
N PHE A 289 -8.70 -22.22 21.65
CA PHE A 289 -9.33 -21.97 20.36
C PHE A 289 -8.88 -22.95 19.29
N ASP A 290 -9.84 -23.58 18.62
CA ASP A 290 -9.59 -24.40 17.46
C ASP A 290 -9.04 -23.55 16.30
N GLY A 291 -8.03 -24.06 15.61
CA GLY A 291 -7.41 -23.37 14.48
C GLY A 291 -6.19 -22.52 14.85
N ILE A 292 -5.80 -22.49 16.13
CA ILE A 292 -4.49 -21.99 16.58
C ILE A 292 -3.50 -23.17 16.55
N LYS A 293 -2.49 -23.05 15.70
CA LYS A 293 -1.46 -24.06 15.55
C LYS A 293 -0.35 -23.87 16.60
N LYS A 294 0.03 -22.61 16.86
CA LYS A 294 1.12 -22.26 17.75
C LYS A 294 0.94 -20.87 18.35
N VAL A 295 1.28 -20.74 19.63
CA VAL A 295 1.39 -19.46 20.33
C VAL A 295 2.81 -19.31 20.87
N SER A 296 3.47 -18.20 20.53
CA SER A 296 4.79 -17.85 21.05
C SER A 296 4.67 -16.55 21.84
N THR A 297 4.88 -16.65 23.16
CA THR A 297 4.69 -15.54 24.09
C THR A 297 6.03 -14.96 24.51
N TYR A 298 6.14 -13.64 24.44
CA TYR A 298 7.31 -12.84 24.82
C TYR A 298 6.89 -11.86 25.90
N ILE A 299 7.66 -11.82 26.99
CA ILE A 299 7.36 -11.02 28.18
C ILE A 299 8.47 -10.01 28.37
N GLY A 300 8.10 -8.77 28.70
CA GLY A 300 9.00 -7.67 28.94
C GLY A 300 9.61 -7.00 27.70
N GLN A 301 9.44 -7.56 26.53
CA GLN A 301 9.88 -6.97 25.24
C GLN A 301 9.24 -7.70 24.05
N THR A 302 9.33 -7.11 22.86
CA THR A 302 9.00 -7.84 21.63
C THR A 302 10.08 -8.87 21.30
N PRO A 303 9.74 -9.93 20.52
CA PRO A 303 10.76 -10.80 19.95
C PRO A 303 11.74 -10.02 19.05
N PRO A 304 12.91 -10.60 18.72
CA PRO A 304 13.74 -10.07 17.65
C PRO A 304 12.91 -9.83 16.40
N ARG A 305 13.17 -8.73 15.69
CA ARG A 305 12.33 -8.27 14.58
C ARG A 305 12.18 -9.36 13.51
N TYR A 306 11.04 -10.03 13.49
CA TYR A 306 10.73 -11.13 12.59
C TYR A 306 10.00 -10.65 11.33
N TYR A 307 9.28 -9.52 11.41
CA TYR A 307 8.59 -8.90 10.29
C TYR A 307 8.88 -7.40 10.25
N LEU A 308 9.19 -6.87 9.05
CA LEU A 308 9.69 -5.50 8.89
C LEU A 308 8.71 -4.43 9.41
N ALA A 309 7.43 -4.62 9.18
CA ALA A 309 6.40 -3.65 9.52
C ALA A 309 6.02 -3.65 11.01
N ASN A 310 6.33 -4.71 11.76
CA ASN A 310 6.04 -4.74 13.19
C ASN A 310 7.01 -3.84 13.94
N ALA A 311 6.46 -3.00 14.82
CA ALA A 311 7.24 -2.22 15.76
C ALA A 311 7.99 -3.15 16.71
N ALA A 312 9.25 -2.83 16.98
CA ALA A 312 10.02 -3.49 18.02
C ALA A 312 10.03 -2.58 19.25
N TYR A 313 9.46 -3.07 20.34
CA TYR A 313 9.51 -2.38 21.62
C TYR A 313 10.70 -2.91 22.43
N GLY A 314 11.46 -1.99 23.01
CA GLY A 314 12.54 -2.31 23.92
C GLY A 314 12.03 -2.88 25.26
N PRO A 315 12.90 -3.15 26.23
CA PRO A 315 12.52 -3.69 27.53
C PRO A 315 11.48 -2.80 28.23
N GLN A 316 10.32 -3.39 28.53
CA GLN A 316 9.20 -2.75 29.26
C GLN A 316 8.58 -3.82 30.18
N PRO A 317 8.73 -3.71 31.51
CA PRO A 317 8.25 -4.74 32.45
C PRO A 317 6.75 -5.02 32.36
N ASN A 318 5.96 -4.02 31.97
CA ASN A 318 4.51 -4.08 31.85
C ASN A 318 3.99 -4.54 30.49
N TYR A 319 4.85 -5.05 29.60
CA TYR A 319 4.51 -5.42 28.24
C TYR A 319 4.67 -6.92 27.97
N ALA A 320 3.74 -7.49 27.20
CA ALA A 320 3.86 -8.81 26.64
C ALA A 320 3.31 -8.86 25.21
N GLN A 321 3.87 -9.73 24.38
CA GLN A 321 3.37 -10.00 23.03
C GLN A 321 3.20 -11.50 22.80
N CYS A 322 2.04 -11.88 22.26
CA CYS A 322 1.80 -13.21 21.73
C CYS A 322 1.86 -13.17 20.20
N LEU A 323 2.74 -13.95 19.60
CA LEU A 323 2.74 -14.22 18.17
C LEU A 323 1.99 -15.53 17.93
N ILE A 324 0.91 -15.48 17.16
CA ILE A 324 0.01 -16.58 16.91
C ILE A 324 0.18 -17.05 15.47
N GLU A 325 0.34 -18.35 15.28
CA GLU A 325 0.26 -19.04 14.00
C GLU A 325 -1.07 -19.78 13.95
N ALA A 326 -1.96 -19.38 13.02
CA ALA A 326 -3.20 -20.08 12.72
C ALA A 326 -2.99 -21.14 11.65
N GLU A 327 -3.94 -22.08 11.50
CA GLU A 327 -3.86 -23.16 10.51
C GLU A 327 -3.92 -22.61 9.06
N SER A 328 -4.68 -21.53 8.84
CA SER A 328 -4.80 -20.89 7.53
C SER A 328 -5.01 -19.38 7.66
N PRO A 329 -4.79 -18.61 6.59
CA PRO A 329 -5.07 -17.18 6.58
C PRO A 329 -6.54 -16.82 6.83
N GLU A 330 -7.49 -17.67 6.40
CA GLU A 330 -8.92 -17.51 6.63
C GLU A 330 -9.24 -17.70 8.12
N LYS A 331 -8.68 -18.75 8.72
CA LYS A 331 -8.84 -19.02 10.15
C LYS A 331 -8.19 -17.92 11.01
N SER A 332 -7.05 -17.40 10.56
CA SER A 332 -6.42 -16.24 11.22
C SER A 332 -7.35 -15.03 11.29
N ARG A 333 -8.08 -14.71 10.21
CA ARG A 333 -9.05 -13.60 10.21
C ARG A 333 -10.23 -13.86 11.13
N GLU A 334 -10.78 -15.08 11.11
CA GLU A 334 -11.88 -15.48 11.99
C GLU A 334 -11.48 -15.35 13.46
N LEU A 335 -10.32 -15.91 13.83
CA LEU A 335 -9.78 -15.82 15.19
C LEU A 335 -9.53 -14.38 15.62
N GLN A 336 -8.96 -13.54 14.77
CA GLN A 336 -8.75 -12.13 15.08
C GLN A 336 -10.07 -11.40 15.36
N GLU A 337 -11.16 -11.75 14.67
CA GLU A 337 -12.47 -11.14 14.90
C GLU A 337 -13.06 -11.57 16.25
N ILE A 338 -12.98 -12.86 16.55
CA ILE A 338 -13.45 -13.40 17.85
C ILE A 338 -12.63 -12.78 19.00
N LEU A 339 -11.31 -12.84 18.90
CA LEU A 339 -10.41 -12.36 19.96
C LEU A 339 -10.49 -10.83 20.16
N TYR A 340 -10.79 -10.08 19.10
CA TYR A 340 -11.01 -8.64 19.21
C TYR A 340 -12.16 -8.29 20.17
N HIS A 341 -13.20 -9.11 20.23
CA HIS A 341 -14.34 -8.90 21.12
C HIS A 341 -14.14 -9.53 22.50
N GLU A 342 -13.57 -10.71 22.58
CA GLU A 342 -13.48 -11.46 23.84
C GLU A 342 -12.34 -11.00 24.76
N LEU A 343 -11.19 -10.60 24.20
CA LEU A 343 -10.02 -10.27 25.01
C LEU A 343 -10.21 -9.03 25.90
N PRO A 344 -10.79 -7.91 25.44
CA PRO A 344 -11.01 -6.74 26.29
C PRO A 344 -11.99 -6.99 27.45
N GLU A 345 -12.94 -7.91 27.28
CA GLU A 345 -13.88 -8.28 28.34
C GLU A 345 -13.22 -9.13 29.43
N ARG A 346 -12.26 -9.98 29.02
CA ARG A 346 -11.58 -10.90 29.93
C ARG A 346 -10.39 -10.26 30.66
N PHE A 347 -9.66 -9.37 30.01
CA PHE A 347 -8.46 -8.70 30.55
C PHE A 347 -8.70 -7.19 30.68
N GLN A 348 -9.59 -6.81 31.61
CA GLN A 348 -10.04 -5.41 31.77
C GLN A 348 -8.95 -4.46 32.26
N ASP A 349 -7.95 -4.98 32.97
CA ASP A 349 -6.81 -4.22 33.50
C ASP A 349 -5.68 -4.03 32.49
N ALA A 350 -5.80 -4.63 31.30
CA ALA A 350 -4.78 -4.58 30.28
C ALA A 350 -5.29 -3.85 29.02
N LEU A 351 -4.40 -3.08 28.40
CA LEU A 351 -4.61 -2.60 27.04
C LEU A 351 -4.23 -3.71 26.07
N ILE A 352 -5.21 -4.29 25.38
CA ILE A 352 -4.97 -5.36 24.42
C ILE A 352 -5.23 -4.86 23.00
N ARG A 353 -4.30 -5.19 22.08
CA ARG A 353 -4.43 -4.93 20.66
C ARG A 353 -4.19 -6.20 19.84
N VAL A 354 -5.17 -6.57 19.04
CA VAL A 354 -5.06 -7.67 18.06
C VAL A 354 -4.62 -7.07 16.74
N ASN A 355 -3.36 -7.31 16.35
CA ASN A 355 -2.73 -6.70 15.19
C ASN A 355 -2.65 -7.70 14.03
N SER A 356 -3.23 -7.32 12.90
CA SER A 356 -2.98 -7.98 11.61
C SER A 356 -1.63 -7.51 11.03
N PHE A 357 -0.99 -8.32 10.21
CA PHE A 357 0.19 -7.87 9.48
C PHE A 357 -0.22 -6.92 8.36
N GLU A 358 0.50 -5.80 8.25
CA GLU A 358 0.32 -4.77 7.23
C GLU A 358 1.58 -4.62 6.37
N ILE A 359 1.44 -3.98 5.21
CA ILE A 359 2.59 -3.63 4.35
C ILE A 359 3.37 -2.47 4.94
N ASN A 360 2.66 -1.52 5.54
CA ASN A 360 3.24 -0.37 6.22
C ASN A 360 3.55 -0.68 7.69
N SER A 361 4.37 0.14 8.32
CA SER A 361 4.62 0.03 9.76
C SER A 361 3.32 0.13 10.54
N ILE A 362 3.12 -0.81 11.48
CA ILE A 362 1.99 -0.78 12.40
C ILE A 362 2.30 0.26 13.47
N PRO A 363 1.55 1.37 13.52
CA PRO A 363 1.80 2.42 14.50
C PRO A 363 1.31 2.01 15.89
N GLN A 364 1.82 2.67 16.92
CA GLN A 364 1.35 2.48 18.30
C GLN A 364 -0.14 2.84 18.47
N ALA A 365 -0.61 3.82 17.72
CA ALA A 365 -2.02 4.18 17.61
C ALA A 365 -2.31 4.64 16.19
N LEU A 366 -3.55 4.48 15.72
CA LEU A 366 -3.95 4.90 14.39
C LEU A 366 -4.05 6.42 14.26
N ILE A 367 -4.52 7.09 15.32
CA ILE A 367 -4.70 8.54 15.39
C ILE A 367 -3.94 9.07 16.59
N GLU A 368 -3.10 10.06 16.36
CA GLU A 368 -2.33 10.75 17.39
C GLU A 368 -2.47 12.27 17.25
N ALA A 369 -2.94 12.89 18.32
CA ALA A 369 -2.99 14.34 18.50
C ALA A 369 -1.84 14.75 19.43
N ARG A 370 -0.75 15.27 18.89
CA ARG A 370 0.50 15.54 19.61
C ARG A 370 0.59 17.00 20.00
N PHE A 371 0.84 17.24 21.28
CA PHE A 371 1.10 18.54 21.87
C PHE A 371 2.59 18.62 22.25
N CYS A 372 3.22 19.77 21.98
CA CYS A 372 4.60 20.06 22.36
C CYS A 372 4.66 21.34 23.18
N GLY A 373 5.52 21.36 24.20
CA GLY A 373 5.70 22.50 25.09
C GLY A 373 6.68 22.17 26.21
N ASP A 374 6.89 23.08 27.15
CA ASP A 374 7.96 22.95 28.15
C ASP A 374 7.46 22.37 29.49
N ASP A 375 6.17 22.52 29.84
CA ASP A 375 5.60 22.07 31.12
C ASP A 375 4.79 20.77 30.95
N PRO A 376 5.22 19.65 31.57
CA PRO A 376 4.49 18.39 31.56
C PRO A 376 3.04 18.48 32.08
N ALA A 377 2.76 19.33 33.05
CA ALA A 377 1.42 19.44 33.63
C ALA A 377 0.43 20.10 32.65
N VAL A 378 0.90 21.07 31.89
CA VAL A 378 0.12 21.72 30.82
C VAL A 378 -0.11 20.73 29.67
N LEU A 379 0.95 19.98 29.26
CA LEU A 379 0.83 18.94 28.24
C LEU A 379 -0.18 17.86 28.65
N ASP A 380 -0.16 17.41 29.90
CA ASP A 380 -1.11 16.44 30.44
C ASP A 380 -2.53 16.98 30.37
N SER A 381 -2.75 18.24 30.79
CA SER A 381 -4.07 18.88 30.73
C SER A 381 -4.61 18.94 29.29
N LEU A 382 -3.79 19.40 28.31
CA LEU A 382 -4.19 19.48 26.92
C LEU A 382 -4.48 18.09 26.33
N THR A 383 -3.64 17.12 26.65
CA THR A 383 -3.81 15.73 26.20
C THR A 383 -5.07 15.10 26.77
N ASN A 384 -5.39 15.34 28.06
CA ASN A 384 -6.60 14.83 28.70
C ASN A 384 -7.88 15.47 28.13
N ILE A 385 -7.84 16.74 27.71
CA ILE A 385 -8.95 17.38 27.00
C ILE A 385 -9.17 16.66 25.66
N ALA A 386 -8.10 16.42 24.90
CA ALA A 386 -8.18 15.70 23.62
C ALA A 386 -8.67 14.26 23.79
N ILE A 387 -8.19 13.52 24.80
CA ILE A 387 -8.69 12.18 25.15
C ILE A 387 -10.19 12.22 25.50
N GLY A 388 -10.63 13.25 26.23
CA GLY A 388 -12.05 13.46 26.55
C GLY A 388 -12.92 13.63 25.31
N ILE A 389 -12.42 14.36 24.29
CA ILE A 389 -13.07 14.50 22.98
C ILE A 389 -13.11 13.15 22.25
N MET A 390 -11.97 12.44 22.18
CA MET A 390 -11.88 11.14 21.54
C MET A 390 -12.85 10.12 22.14
N ARG A 391 -12.95 10.06 23.47
CA ARG A 391 -13.85 9.12 24.20
C ARG A 391 -15.34 9.36 23.97
N LYS A 392 -15.75 10.58 23.59
CA LYS A 392 -17.15 10.86 23.24
C LYS A 392 -17.57 10.21 21.93
N ASN A 393 -16.62 9.92 21.05
CA ASN A 393 -16.93 9.30 19.77
C ASN A 393 -17.08 7.77 19.94
N PRO A 394 -18.25 7.18 19.64
CA PRO A 394 -18.50 5.76 19.84
C PRO A 394 -17.67 4.83 18.94
N LYS A 395 -17.04 5.38 17.89
CA LYS A 395 -16.19 4.65 16.93
C LYS A 395 -14.73 4.57 17.39
N VAL A 396 -14.38 5.31 18.43
CA VAL A 396 -13.03 5.31 19.02
C VAL A 396 -12.87 4.13 19.98
N LEU A 397 -11.67 3.57 19.98
CA LEU A 397 -11.20 2.52 20.88
C LEU A 397 -9.88 2.96 21.52
N ASN A 398 -9.64 2.54 22.76
CA ASN A 398 -8.35 2.69 23.44
C ASN A 398 -7.81 4.14 23.49
N ALA A 399 -8.69 5.12 23.75
CA ALA A 399 -8.25 6.51 23.91
C ALA A 399 -7.38 6.66 25.18
N ARG A 400 -6.10 7.01 24.98
CA ARG A 400 -5.06 7.00 26.01
C ARG A 400 -4.02 8.11 25.83
N ASN A 401 -3.24 8.36 26.90
CA ASN A 401 -2.04 9.16 26.86
C ASN A 401 -0.85 8.34 26.36
N GLU A 402 0.00 8.91 25.50
CA GLU A 402 1.23 8.29 25.01
C GLU A 402 2.24 7.96 26.12
N TRP A 403 2.29 8.76 27.19
CA TRP A 403 3.17 8.54 28.33
C TRP A 403 2.64 7.45 29.28
N GLY A 404 1.43 6.91 29.03
CA GLY A 404 0.77 5.93 29.89
C GLY A 404 0.11 6.60 31.10
N ASN A 405 0.01 5.83 32.17
CA ASN A 405 -0.44 6.33 33.47
C ASN A 405 0.75 6.75 34.36
N MET A 406 0.52 7.66 35.29
CA MET A 406 1.50 7.94 36.33
C MET A 406 1.68 6.71 37.21
N ALA A 407 2.92 6.40 37.56
CA ALA A 407 3.28 5.41 38.54
C ALA A 407 3.65 6.06 39.88
N MET A 408 3.37 5.37 40.95
CA MET A 408 3.78 5.81 42.29
C MET A 408 5.27 5.49 42.45
N VAL A 409 6.08 6.52 42.72
CA VAL A 409 7.52 6.42 42.95
C VAL A 409 7.87 6.93 44.36
N ILE A 410 8.89 6.31 44.93
CA ILE A 410 9.47 6.77 46.20
C ILE A 410 10.63 7.70 45.86
N LYS A 411 10.53 8.96 46.23
CA LYS A 411 11.59 9.97 46.08
C LYS A 411 12.36 10.16 47.37
N ALA A 412 13.66 9.93 47.31
CA ALA A 412 14.57 10.30 48.37
C ALA A 412 15.09 11.74 48.10
N GLY A 413 14.68 12.68 48.91
CA GLY A 413 15.15 14.06 48.81
C GLY A 413 16.65 14.14 49.23
N TYR A 414 17.59 14.33 48.28
CA TYR A 414 18.98 14.47 48.61
C TYR A 414 19.26 15.78 49.38
N ASP A 415 19.80 15.66 50.61
CA ASP A 415 20.24 16.83 51.41
C ASP A 415 21.78 16.94 51.30
N PRO A 416 22.28 17.91 50.52
CA PRO A 416 23.71 18.06 50.32
C PRO A 416 24.49 18.45 51.60
N VAL A 417 23.80 19.02 52.58
CA VAL A 417 24.44 19.43 53.86
C VAL A 417 24.59 18.21 54.74
N LYS A 418 23.54 17.41 54.92
CA LYS A 418 23.59 16.20 55.71
C LYS A 418 24.54 15.15 55.11
N ALA A 419 24.41 14.91 53.82
CA ALA A 419 25.23 13.95 53.11
C ALA A 419 26.72 14.38 53.00
N GLY A 420 27.01 15.68 52.80
CA GLY A 420 28.33 16.23 52.74
C GLY A 420 29.11 16.13 54.03
N ARG A 421 28.44 16.18 55.21
CA ARG A 421 29.08 15.96 56.52
C ARG A 421 29.64 14.53 56.68
N LEU A 422 29.08 13.55 55.98
CA LEU A 422 29.47 12.19 55.99
C LEU A 422 30.27 11.80 54.76
N ASN A 423 30.54 12.79 53.88
CA ASN A 423 31.19 12.61 52.58
C ASN A 423 30.49 11.61 51.66
N ILE A 424 29.14 11.53 51.76
CA ILE A 424 28.29 10.70 50.95
C ILE A 424 27.75 11.50 49.76
N GLY A 425 28.02 11.07 48.55
CA GLY A 425 27.55 11.69 47.34
C GLY A 425 26.21 11.14 46.84
N CYS A 426 25.56 11.87 45.94
CA CYS A 426 24.33 11.38 45.30
C CYS A 426 24.54 10.04 44.59
N SER A 427 25.74 9.80 43.99
CA SER A 427 26.11 8.53 43.37
C SER A 427 26.12 7.35 44.33
N ASP A 428 26.51 7.59 45.59
CA ASP A 428 26.56 6.51 46.60
C ASP A 428 25.15 6.09 46.98
N ILE A 429 24.23 7.08 47.12
CA ILE A 429 22.82 6.84 47.35
C ILE A 429 22.20 6.06 46.18
N MET A 430 22.43 6.52 44.95
CA MET A 430 21.91 5.85 43.74
C MET A 430 22.41 4.40 43.66
N ASN A 431 23.70 4.17 43.90
CA ASN A 431 24.28 2.82 43.86
C ASN A 431 23.71 1.91 44.96
N ALA A 432 23.49 2.42 46.16
CA ALA A 432 22.89 1.67 47.25
C ALA A 432 21.45 1.28 46.96
N VAL A 433 20.61 2.24 46.51
CA VAL A 433 19.20 1.96 46.13
C VAL A 433 19.16 0.98 44.96
N LYS A 434 20.01 1.16 43.96
CA LYS A 434 20.13 0.22 42.84
C LYS A 434 20.54 -1.17 43.26
N SER A 435 21.49 -1.29 44.19
CA SER A 435 21.98 -2.61 44.67
C SER A 435 20.88 -3.42 45.36
N VAL A 436 19.96 -2.75 46.04
CA VAL A 436 18.83 -3.42 46.69
C VAL A 436 17.80 -3.91 45.69
N ASN A 437 17.51 -3.10 44.67
CA ASN A 437 16.47 -3.39 43.67
C ASN A 437 16.98 -4.31 42.55
N ASP A 438 18.03 -3.87 41.85
CA ASP A 438 18.54 -4.54 40.64
C ASP A 438 19.72 -5.49 40.93
N GLY A 439 20.37 -5.31 42.07
CA GLY A 439 21.64 -5.95 42.38
C GLY A 439 22.86 -5.20 41.82
N THR A 440 24.01 -5.44 42.38
CA THR A 440 25.30 -4.89 41.95
C THR A 440 26.10 -5.94 41.20
N ALA A 441 26.54 -5.67 39.99
CA ALA A 441 27.41 -6.56 39.24
C ALA A 441 28.80 -6.58 39.87
N ILE A 442 29.18 -7.69 40.49
CA ILE A 442 30.48 -7.90 41.16
C ILE A 442 31.49 -8.63 40.31
N GLY A 443 31.08 -9.23 39.21
CA GLY A 443 31.94 -9.99 38.32
C GLY A 443 31.19 -10.47 37.06
N VAL A 444 31.95 -11.11 36.20
CA VAL A 444 31.42 -11.78 35.01
C VAL A 444 31.96 -13.20 34.97
N TYR A 445 31.06 -14.15 35.03
CA TYR A 445 31.36 -15.55 34.74
C TYR A 445 31.36 -15.76 33.22
N ARG A 446 32.44 -16.35 32.71
CA ARG A 446 32.59 -16.64 31.29
C ARG A 446 32.36 -18.11 31.04
N ASP A 447 31.31 -18.42 30.31
CA ASP A 447 30.99 -19.78 29.89
C ASP A 447 31.04 -19.84 28.36
N ASN A 448 32.15 -20.34 27.85
CA ASN A 448 32.47 -20.35 26.41
C ASN A 448 32.36 -18.93 25.78
N ASP A 449 31.35 -18.70 24.97
CA ASP A 449 31.04 -17.42 24.29
C ASP A 449 30.10 -16.51 25.11
N LYS A 450 29.56 -17.02 26.24
CA LYS A 450 28.60 -16.28 27.06
C LYS A 450 29.33 -15.52 28.18
N LYS A 451 28.89 -14.29 28.41
CA LYS A 451 29.27 -13.46 29.55
C LYS A 451 28.06 -13.38 30.49
N VAL A 452 28.13 -14.13 31.59
CA VAL A 452 27.05 -14.15 32.59
C VAL A 452 27.45 -13.19 33.72
N PRO A 453 26.72 -12.10 33.96
CA PRO A 453 26.99 -11.19 35.06
C PRO A 453 26.74 -11.91 36.41
N VAL A 454 27.68 -11.76 37.35
CA VAL A 454 27.48 -12.19 38.73
C VAL A 454 26.95 -11.01 39.50
N LEU A 455 25.67 -11.09 39.94
CA LEU A 455 25.00 -10.02 40.69
C LEU A 455 24.99 -10.32 42.18
N LEU A 456 25.47 -9.37 42.97
CA LEU A 456 25.25 -9.35 44.41
C LEU A 456 23.94 -8.63 44.69
N ARG A 457 22.99 -9.33 45.32
CA ARG A 457 21.69 -8.79 45.66
C ARG A 457 21.37 -9.10 47.11
N THR A 458 20.71 -8.15 47.78
CA THR A 458 20.19 -8.37 49.12
C THR A 458 19.05 -9.38 49.07
N GLU A 459 19.00 -10.36 49.97
CA GLU A 459 17.87 -11.26 50.08
C GLU A 459 16.64 -10.47 50.51
N THR A 460 15.75 -10.22 49.56
CA THR A 460 14.50 -9.51 49.83
C THR A 460 13.42 -10.50 50.22
N ASN A 461 13.16 -10.62 51.49
CA ASN A 461 11.88 -11.12 51.94
C ASN A 461 10.82 -10.01 51.59
N SER A 462 10.10 -10.17 50.55
CA SER A 462 8.83 -9.68 49.96
C SER A 462 8.18 -8.38 50.46
N SER A 463 8.76 -7.59 51.32
CA SER A 463 8.12 -6.35 51.83
C SER A 463 9.11 -5.27 52.26
N TRP A 464 9.83 -4.69 51.23
CA TRP A 464 10.41 -3.38 51.48
C TRP A 464 9.28 -2.37 51.56
N ASN A 465 8.91 -2.00 52.81
CA ASN A 465 8.09 -0.82 53.07
C ASN A 465 8.99 0.42 53.15
N THR A 466 8.42 1.58 53.16
CA THR A 466 9.15 2.87 53.27
C THR A 466 10.08 2.93 54.50
N GLU A 467 9.73 2.29 55.60
CA GLU A 467 10.52 2.24 56.82
C GLU A 467 11.82 1.41 56.61
N GLY A 468 11.75 0.27 55.93
CA GLY A 468 12.93 -0.53 55.63
C GLY A 468 13.91 0.17 54.67
N LEU A 469 13.43 1.05 53.78
CA LEU A 469 14.29 1.83 52.91
C LEU A 469 15.03 2.96 53.65
N GLU A 470 14.43 3.59 54.67
CA GLU A 470 15.09 4.62 55.49
C GLU A 470 16.32 4.08 56.22
N ASP A 471 16.29 2.81 56.64
CA ASP A 471 17.39 2.13 57.33
C ASP A 471 18.49 1.58 56.40
N LEU A 472 18.32 1.71 55.06
CA LEU A 472 19.28 1.24 54.08
C LEU A 472 20.65 1.94 54.30
N GLN A 473 21.69 1.16 54.52
CA GLN A 473 23.05 1.65 54.74
C GLN A 473 23.68 2.10 53.42
N ILE A 474 24.03 3.38 53.34
CA ILE A 474 24.73 3.99 52.23
C ILE A 474 26.24 4.00 52.57
N TRP A 475 27.07 3.46 51.69
CA TRP A 475 28.52 3.37 51.86
C TRP A 475 29.27 4.21 50.83
N ASN A 476 30.27 5.00 51.27
CA ASN A 476 31.21 5.69 50.39
C ASN A 476 32.61 5.10 50.40
N GLY A 477 32.76 3.85 50.85
CA GLY A 477 34.00 3.13 51.02
C GLY A 477 34.57 3.18 52.45
N THR A 478 34.47 4.28 53.18
CA THR A 478 34.97 4.42 54.56
C THR A 478 33.86 4.73 55.55
N ASN A 479 32.90 5.46 55.18
CA ASN A 479 31.79 5.90 56.04
C ASN A 479 30.50 5.21 55.60
N SER A 480 29.62 4.97 56.52
CA SER A 480 28.25 4.52 56.23
C SER A 480 27.25 5.31 57.04
N ALA A 481 26.06 5.52 56.49
CA ALA A 481 24.93 6.10 57.15
C ALA A 481 23.62 5.54 56.60
N PRO A 482 22.56 5.45 57.42
CA PRO A 482 21.21 5.18 56.92
C PRO A 482 20.74 6.18 55.90
N LEU A 483 19.97 5.77 54.89
CA LEU A 483 19.42 6.64 53.86
C LEU A 483 18.60 7.81 54.47
N GLY A 484 17.84 7.54 55.51
CA GLY A 484 17.05 8.59 56.24
C GLY A 484 17.90 9.69 56.85
N GLN A 485 19.22 9.45 57.16
CA GLN A 485 20.11 10.47 57.71
C GLN A 485 20.74 11.38 56.65
N VAL A 486 20.78 10.96 55.39
CA VAL A 486 21.44 11.68 54.27
C VAL A 486 20.40 12.29 53.30
N THR A 487 19.12 12.07 53.58
CA THR A 487 17.98 12.60 52.83
C THR A 487 17.07 13.47 53.69
N ASP A 488 16.19 14.22 53.05
CA ASP A 488 15.08 14.95 53.71
C ASP A 488 13.80 14.10 53.89
N GLY A 489 13.96 12.79 53.93
CA GLY A 489 12.91 11.82 54.03
C GLY A 489 12.55 11.20 52.66
N LEU A 490 11.70 10.16 52.74
CA LEU A 490 11.14 9.46 51.59
C LEU A 490 9.73 9.96 51.35
N ASN A 491 9.50 10.53 50.17
CA ASN A 491 8.20 11.06 49.75
C ASN A 491 7.63 10.19 48.64
N LEU A 492 6.35 9.83 48.75
CA LEU A 492 5.59 9.23 47.70
C LEU A 492 5.15 10.31 46.70
N ALA A 493 5.47 10.12 45.42
CA ALA A 493 5.08 11.02 44.34
C ALA A 493 4.51 10.22 43.17
N TRP A 494 3.63 10.86 42.44
CA TRP A 494 3.13 10.33 41.18
C TRP A 494 3.95 10.93 40.02
N GLU A 495 4.55 10.11 39.23
CA GLU A 495 5.35 10.55 38.05
C GLU A 495 5.09 9.69 36.84
N TYR A 496 5.30 10.27 35.69
CA TYR A 496 5.31 9.52 34.44
C TYR A 496 6.65 8.75 34.33
N PRO A 497 6.63 7.41 34.25
CA PRO A 497 7.85 6.63 34.05
C PRO A 497 8.51 6.85 32.70
N LEU A 498 7.68 7.24 31.69
CA LEU A 498 8.11 7.49 30.33
C LEU A 498 7.84 8.96 29.98
N VAL A 499 8.88 9.66 29.57
CA VAL A 499 8.81 11.03 29.09
C VAL A 499 9.34 11.08 27.66
N ARG A 500 8.57 11.65 26.73
CA ARG A 500 8.96 11.76 25.33
C ARG A 500 9.28 13.19 24.95
N THR A 501 10.25 13.34 24.06
CA THR A 501 10.58 14.60 23.43
C THR A 501 10.47 14.50 21.92
N TYR A 502 10.04 15.58 21.30
CA TYR A 502 9.99 15.73 19.85
C TYR A 502 10.71 17.03 19.47
N ASN A 503 11.72 16.95 18.60
CA ASN A 503 12.55 18.10 18.22
C ASN A 503 13.09 18.90 19.42
N ARG A 504 13.55 18.20 20.48
CA ARG A 504 14.10 18.76 21.73
C ARG A 504 13.09 19.46 22.65
N GLN A 505 11.81 19.42 22.37
CA GLN A 505 10.75 19.87 23.27
C GLN A 505 10.03 18.66 23.87
N LEU A 506 9.52 18.80 25.07
CA LEU A 506 8.64 17.79 25.63
C LEU A 506 7.42 17.64 24.74
N SER A 507 7.00 16.41 24.52
CA SER A 507 5.82 16.14 23.70
C SER A 507 4.98 15.05 24.30
N MET A 508 3.67 15.23 24.28
CA MET A 508 2.69 14.27 24.76
C MET A 508 1.57 14.13 23.73
N ALA A 509 1.17 12.93 23.42
CA ALA A 509 0.13 12.68 22.44
C ALA A 509 -1.10 12.02 23.04
N ALA A 510 -2.29 12.53 22.69
CA ALA A 510 -3.52 11.80 22.83
C ALA A 510 -3.63 10.79 21.70
N GLN A 511 -3.68 9.53 22.04
CA GLN A 511 -3.70 8.40 21.11
C GLN A 511 -5.06 7.71 21.13
N CYS A 512 -5.52 7.25 19.97
CA CYS A 512 -6.64 6.33 19.91
C CYS A 512 -6.55 5.36 18.73
N ASP A 513 -7.20 4.21 18.90
CA ASP A 513 -7.46 3.25 17.84
C ASP A 513 -8.89 3.40 17.32
N VAL A 514 -9.20 2.79 16.20
CA VAL A 514 -10.52 2.85 15.56
C VAL A 514 -11.19 1.49 15.66
N LYS A 515 -12.47 1.47 16.03
CA LYS A 515 -13.24 0.22 16.06
C LYS A 515 -13.34 -0.40 14.68
N ARG A 516 -13.33 -1.72 14.61
CA ARG A 516 -13.51 -2.48 13.36
C ARG A 516 -14.80 -2.07 12.64
N GLY A 517 -14.76 -2.05 11.31
CA GLY A 517 -15.86 -1.56 10.47
C GLY A 517 -15.83 -0.06 10.19
N HIS A 518 -14.98 0.71 10.86
CA HIS A 518 -14.76 2.14 10.60
C HIS A 518 -13.34 2.41 10.09
N THR A 519 -13.15 3.53 9.41
CA THR A 519 -11.84 3.93 8.90
C THR A 519 -11.22 5.04 9.75
N MET A 520 -9.90 5.07 9.80
CA MET A 520 -9.15 6.15 10.47
C MET A 520 -9.57 7.53 9.97
N LYS A 521 -9.76 7.68 8.66
CA LYS A 521 -10.16 8.96 8.05
C LYS A 521 -11.55 9.41 8.50
N GLU A 522 -12.51 8.49 8.63
CA GLU A 522 -13.85 8.77 9.11
C GLU A 522 -13.79 9.33 10.55
N VAL A 523 -13.17 8.58 11.46
CA VAL A 523 -13.06 8.98 12.88
C VAL A 523 -12.28 10.27 13.02
N HIS A 524 -11.13 10.39 12.34
CA HIS A 524 -10.33 11.61 12.37
C HIS A 524 -11.13 12.84 11.90
N SER A 525 -11.95 12.72 10.85
CA SER A 525 -12.76 13.84 10.36
C SER A 525 -13.83 14.30 11.35
N GLU A 526 -14.33 13.38 12.20
CA GLU A 526 -15.35 13.68 13.21
C GLU A 526 -14.78 14.36 14.46
N ILE A 527 -13.54 13.98 14.88
CA ILE A 527 -12.91 14.56 16.09
C ILE A 527 -12.02 15.76 15.80
N ARG A 528 -11.66 15.97 14.55
CA ARG A 528 -10.65 16.93 14.12
C ARG A 528 -10.97 18.36 14.54
N GLU A 529 -12.17 18.84 14.25
CA GLU A 529 -12.55 20.23 14.48
C GLU A 529 -12.54 20.58 15.97
N GLU A 530 -13.02 19.68 16.83
CA GLU A 530 -13.03 19.90 18.27
C GLU A 530 -11.62 19.94 18.87
N ILE A 531 -10.71 19.06 18.38
CA ILE A 531 -9.32 19.00 18.87
C ILE A 531 -8.50 20.18 18.36
N GLU A 532 -8.64 20.57 17.08
CA GLU A 532 -7.93 21.72 16.51
C GLU A 532 -8.36 23.06 17.14
N ASN A 533 -9.57 23.13 17.71
CA ASN A 533 -10.08 24.31 18.41
C ASN A 533 -9.66 24.42 19.90
N ILE A 534 -8.89 23.46 20.42
CA ILE A 534 -8.33 23.55 21.78
C ILE A 534 -7.39 24.77 21.84
N LYS A 535 -7.65 25.68 22.79
CA LYS A 535 -6.83 26.87 23.00
C LYS A 535 -5.47 26.47 23.56
N LEU A 536 -4.42 26.74 22.81
CA LEU A 536 -3.05 26.50 23.23
C LEU A 536 -2.47 27.72 23.95
N PRO A 537 -1.79 27.55 25.10
CA PRO A 537 -0.99 28.61 25.70
C PRO A 537 0.18 29.07 24.81
N GLU A 538 0.74 30.24 25.09
CA GLU A 538 1.94 30.75 24.41
C GLU A 538 3.10 29.74 24.58
N GLY A 539 3.83 29.45 23.48
CA GLY A 539 4.94 28.49 23.48
C GLY A 539 4.56 27.03 23.26
N TYR A 540 3.26 26.72 23.18
CA TYR A 540 2.78 25.36 22.89
C TYR A 540 2.36 25.23 21.45
N SER A 541 2.62 24.04 20.88
CA SER A 541 2.25 23.69 19.50
C SER A 541 1.49 22.37 19.45
N PHE A 542 0.72 22.21 18.39
CA PHE A 542 -0.11 21.02 18.13
C PHE A 542 0.08 20.56 16.68
N PHE A 543 0.10 19.26 16.47
CA PHE A 543 0.00 18.66 15.14
C PHE A 543 -0.53 17.23 15.21
N TRP A 544 -1.13 16.79 14.12
CA TRP A 544 -1.50 15.39 13.93
C TRP A 544 -0.30 14.57 13.54
N ASP A 545 -0.12 13.41 14.19
CA ASP A 545 0.98 12.47 13.93
C ASP A 545 0.45 11.09 13.51
N SER A 546 1.33 10.07 13.51
CA SER A 546 1.00 8.69 13.18
C SER A 546 0.51 8.49 11.75
N GLN A 547 -0.41 7.54 11.50
CA GLN A 547 -0.85 7.13 10.17
C GLN A 547 -1.45 8.29 9.35
N TYR A 548 -2.11 9.25 10.00
CA TYR A 548 -2.66 10.42 9.31
C TYR A 548 -1.56 11.30 8.69
N LYS A 549 -0.49 11.55 9.42
CA LYS A 549 0.67 12.31 8.94
C LYS A 549 1.35 11.61 7.76
N ASP A 550 1.63 10.31 7.92
CA ASP A 550 2.24 9.49 6.87
C ASP A 550 1.42 9.50 5.58
N GLN A 551 0.09 9.34 5.71
CA GLN A 551 -0.83 9.40 4.57
C GLN A 551 -0.82 10.78 3.91
N LYS A 552 -0.86 11.85 4.70
CA LYS A 552 -0.84 13.23 4.21
C LYS A 552 0.48 13.54 3.49
N GLU A 553 1.62 13.13 4.06
CA GLU A 553 2.94 13.32 3.46
C GLU A 553 3.10 12.52 2.18
N ALA A 554 2.66 11.27 2.16
CA ALA A 554 2.67 10.43 0.96
C ALA A 554 1.83 11.04 -0.18
N MET A 555 0.62 11.51 0.14
CA MET A 555 -0.25 12.15 -0.84
C MET A 555 0.30 13.49 -1.33
N ALA A 556 0.88 14.29 -0.43
CA ALA A 556 1.54 15.55 -0.80
C ALA A 556 2.76 15.29 -1.70
N ALA A 557 3.58 14.29 -1.39
CA ALA A 557 4.73 13.89 -2.18
C ALA A 557 4.34 13.44 -3.61
N LEU A 558 3.26 12.67 -3.72
CA LEU A 558 2.70 12.28 -5.02
C LEU A 558 2.18 13.47 -5.81
N THR A 559 1.33 14.30 -5.16
CA THR A 559 0.66 15.42 -5.85
C THR A 559 1.62 16.51 -6.28
N LYS A 560 2.77 16.64 -5.61
CA LYS A 560 3.81 17.62 -5.97
C LYS A 560 4.27 17.54 -7.42
N TYR A 561 4.34 16.33 -7.98
CA TYR A 561 4.84 16.11 -9.34
C TYR A 561 3.74 15.92 -10.40
N PHE A 562 2.45 15.92 -10.01
CA PHE A 562 1.35 15.88 -10.97
C PHE A 562 1.36 17.05 -11.98
N PRO A 563 1.60 18.31 -11.57
CA PRO A 563 1.66 19.40 -12.54
C PRO A 563 2.75 19.20 -13.60
N LEU A 564 3.92 18.69 -13.19
CA LEU A 564 5.00 18.39 -14.14
C LEU A 564 4.58 17.31 -15.14
N ALA A 565 3.96 16.25 -14.67
CA ALA A 565 3.47 15.18 -15.55
C ALA A 565 2.40 15.70 -16.53
N ILE A 566 1.46 16.53 -16.07
CA ILE A 566 0.43 17.14 -16.92
C ILE A 566 1.07 18.04 -17.98
N ILE A 567 2.07 18.84 -17.64
CA ILE A 567 2.80 19.70 -18.60
C ILE A 567 3.48 18.82 -19.65
N MET A 568 4.23 17.79 -19.25
CA MET A 568 4.91 16.88 -20.18
C MET A 568 3.91 16.16 -21.09
N LEU A 569 2.80 15.66 -20.54
CA LEU A 569 1.71 15.06 -21.31
C LEU A 569 1.14 16.04 -22.32
N THR A 570 0.89 17.29 -21.91
CA THR A 570 0.36 18.34 -22.79
C THR A 570 1.33 18.64 -23.93
N VAL A 571 2.63 18.77 -23.64
CA VAL A 571 3.66 19.02 -24.66
C VAL A 571 3.67 17.90 -25.70
N ILE A 572 3.72 16.63 -25.26
CA ILE A 572 3.72 15.49 -26.19
C ILE A 572 2.44 15.44 -27.03
N LEU A 573 1.27 15.68 -26.40
CA LEU A 573 0.00 15.69 -27.13
C LEU A 573 -0.06 16.83 -28.17
N VAL A 574 0.43 18.02 -27.82
CA VAL A 574 0.49 19.15 -28.75
C VAL A 574 1.47 18.88 -29.90
N MET A 575 2.65 18.28 -29.60
CA MET A 575 3.60 17.87 -30.64
C MET A 575 3.01 16.82 -31.57
N LEU A 576 2.23 15.86 -31.04
CA LEU A 576 1.62 14.79 -31.80
C LEU A 576 0.52 15.29 -32.76
N PHE A 577 -0.34 16.20 -32.28
CA PHE A 577 -1.52 16.65 -33.03
C PHE A 577 -1.36 18.00 -33.75
N GLY A 578 -0.33 18.78 -33.40
CA GLY A 578 -0.10 20.11 -33.97
C GLY A 578 -1.17 21.15 -33.64
N ASN A 579 -2.03 20.90 -32.63
CA ASN A 579 -3.08 21.81 -32.19
C ASN A 579 -3.44 21.60 -30.71
N PHE A 580 -4.13 22.58 -30.09
CA PHE A 580 -4.55 22.51 -28.67
C PHE A 580 -5.95 21.90 -28.45
N ARG A 581 -6.80 21.82 -29.52
CA ARG A 581 -8.20 21.35 -29.36
C ARG A 581 -8.26 19.84 -29.05
N GLN A 582 -7.41 19.04 -29.67
CA GLN A 582 -7.40 17.58 -29.48
C GLN A 582 -6.86 17.18 -28.11
N PRO A 583 -5.73 17.74 -27.61
CA PRO A 583 -5.33 17.57 -26.22
C PRO A 583 -6.43 17.93 -25.21
N LEU A 584 -7.15 19.04 -25.43
CA LEU A 584 -8.25 19.44 -24.54
C LEU A 584 -9.39 18.40 -24.50
N ILE A 585 -9.75 17.83 -25.67
CA ILE A 585 -10.72 16.74 -25.73
C ILE A 585 -10.25 15.54 -24.90
N ILE A 586 -8.97 15.18 -25.00
CA ILE A 586 -8.38 14.08 -24.22
C ILE A 586 -8.52 14.35 -22.72
N PHE A 587 -8.11 15.53 -22.25
CA PHE A 587 -8.21 15.90 -20.83
C PHE A 587 -9.65 15.92 -20.31
N LEU A 588 -10.63 16.29 -21.13
CA LEU A 588 -12.06 16.29 -20.75
C LEU A 588 -12.64 14.87 -20.60
N ILE A 589 -12.01 13.87 -21.20
CA ILE A 589 -12.44 12.47 -21.12
C ILE A 589 -11.89 11.78 -19.87
N LEU A 590 -10.71 12.19 -19.35
CA LEU A 590 -10.05 11.52 -18.23
C LEU A 590 -10.93 11.38 -16.97
N PRO A 591 -11.70 12.41 -16.56
CA PRO A 591 -12.56 12.28 -15.38
C PRO A 591 -13.62 11.18 -15.50
N LEU A 592 -14.00 10.76 -16.71
CA LEU A 592 -14.97 9.69 -16.92
C LEU A 592 -14.49 8.33 -16.40
N SER A 593 -13.17 8.16 -16.25
CA SER A 593 -12.58 6.96 -15.62
C SER A 593 -13.04 6.76 -14.18
N LEU A 594 -13.34 7.85 -13.46
CA LEU A 594 -13.83 7.82 -12.08
C LEU A 594 -15.17 7.08 -11.96
N ILE A 595 -16.03 7.17 -12.99
CA ILE A 595 -17.35 6.53 -12.98
C ILE A 595 -17.19 5.01 -12.83
N GLY A 596 -16.36 4.41 -13.69
CA GLY A 596 -16.11 2.97 -13.65
C GLY A 596 -15.34 2.52 -12.41
N MET A 597 -14.37 3.31 -11.95
CA MET A 597 -13.60 3.04 -10.74
C MET A 597 -14.52 3.01 -9.50
N VAL A 598 -15.32 4.04 -9.30
CA VAL A 598 -16.24 4.14 -8.16
C VAL A 598 -17.27 3.00 -8.18
N PHE A 599 -17.87 2.74 -9.33
CA PHE A 599 -18.80 1.63 -9.49
C PHE A 599 -18.13 0.29 -9.16
N GLY A 600 -16.92 0.05 -9.67
CA GLY A 600 -16.17 -1.18 -9.43
C GLY A 600 -15.83 -1.39 -7.96
N LEU A 601 -15.34 -0.38 -7.27
CA LEU A 601 -15.00 -0.46 -5.84
C LEU A 601 -16.26 -0.67 -4.97
N LEU A 602 -17.38 -0.01 -5.27
CA LEU A 602 -18.64 -0.23 -4.57
C LEU A 602 -19.20 -1.64 -4.79
N LEU A 603 -19.08 -2.17 -6.01
CA LEU A 603 -19.58 -3.51 -6.34
C LEU A 603 -18.74 -4.62 -5.69
N THR A 604 -17.43 -4.44 -5.64
CA THR A 604 -16.50 -5.45 -5.11
C THR A 604 -16.25 -5.33 -3.61
N GLY A 605 -16.64 -4.21 -3.00
CA GLY A 605 -16.39 -3.94 -1.58
C GLY A 605 -14.92 -3.62 -1.24
N PHE A 606 -14.03 -3.46 -2.24
CA PHE A 606 -12.66 -3.07 -1.99
C PHE A 606 -12.57 -1.63 -1.49
N GLN A 607 -11.64 -1.42 -0.58
CA GLN A 607 -11.34 -0.10 -0.04
C GLN A 607 -10.50 0.72 -1.02
N PHE A 608 -10.72 2.04 -1.07
CA PHE A 608 -9.90 2.93 -1.84
C PHE A 608 -8.59 3.22 -1.10
N GLY A 609 -7.48 2.80 -1.68
CA GLY A 609 -6.16 2.95 -1.08
C GLY A 609 -5.09 3.34 -2.10
N PHE A 610 -3.85 3.31 -1.65
CA PHE A 610 -2.70 3.72 -2.44
C PHE A 610 -2.54 2.92 -3.75
N PHE A 611 -2.80 1.62 -3.72
CA PHE A 611 -2.76 0.77 -4.93
C PHE A 611 -3.88 1.08 -5.93
N CYS A 612 -5.05 1.52 -5.46
CA CYS A 612 -6.10 1.99 -6.36
C CYS A 612 -5.67 3.23 -7.14
N ILE A 613 -4.89 4.13 -6.52
CA ILE A 613 -4.33 5.29 -7.22
C ILE A 613 -3.37 4.86 -8.32
N ALA A 614 -2.48 3.89 -8.05
CA ALA A 614 -1.58 3.33 -9.07
C ALA A 614 -2.37 2.68 -10.23
N GLY A 615 -3.43 1.92 -9.92
CA GLY A 615 -4.35 1.37 -10.92
C GLY A 615 -5.05 2.44 -11.74
N TRP A 616 -5.48 3.52 -11.10
CA TRP A 616 -6.11 4.66 -11.78
C TRP A 616 -5.14 5.38 -12.72
N LEU A 617 -3.88 5.60 -12.32
CA LEU A 617 -2.86 6.16 -13.21
C LEU A 617 -2.64 5.29 -14.46
N GLY A 618 -2.59 3.98 -14.29
CA GLY A 618 -2.55 3.04 -15.42
C GLY A 618 -3.77 3.14 -16.33
N LEU A 619 -4.95 3.24 -15.73
CA LEU A 619 -6.21 3.43 -16.45
C LEU A 619 -6.22 4.75 -17.27
N LEU A 620 -5.72 5.85 -16.70
CA LEU A 620 -5.59 7.12 -17.42
C LEU A 620 -4.69 6.97 -18.65
N GLY A 621 -3.54 6.31 -18.52
CA GLY A 621 -2.64 6.02 -19.64
C GLY A 621 -3.31 5.22 -20.75
N MET A 622 -4.10 4.21 -20.40
CA MET A 622 -4.86 3.40 -21.37
C MET A 622 -5.94 4.20 -22.11
N ILE A 623 -6.70 5.03 -21.38
CA ILE A 623 -7.73 5.88 -21.98
C ILE A 623 -7.10 6.87 -22.96
N ILE A 624 -6.05 7.58 -22.56
CA ILE A 624 -5.34 8.52 -23.42
C ILE A 624 -4.88 7.83 -24.69
N LYS A 625 -4.26 6.65 -24.58
CA LYS A 625 -3.80 5.87 -25.73
C LYS A 625 -4.94 5.53 -26.69
N ASN A 626 -6.08 5.07 -26.18
CA ASN A 626 -7.24 4.72 -26.99
C ASN A 626 -7.82 5.95 -27.73
N VAL A 627 -7.90 7.09 -27.05
CA VAL A 627 -8.38 8.35 -27.62
C VAL A 627 -7.41 8.90 -28.68
N ILE A 628 -6.08 8.80 -28.46
CA ILE A 628 -5.08 9.19 -29.46
C ILE A 628 -5.26 8.41 -30.74
N VAL A 629 -5.37 7.08 -30.67
CA VAL A 629 -5.53 6.21 -31.85
C VAL A 629 -6.84 6.54 -32.60
N LEU A 630 -7.91 6.88 -31.87
CA LEU A 630 -9.17 7.30 -32.47
C LEU A 630 -9.05 8.65 -33.18
N LEU A 631 -8.49 9.67 -32.51
CA LEU A 631 -8.35 11.02 -33.07
C LEU A 631 -7.36 11.07 -34.25
N ASP A 632 -6.32 10.23 -34.22
CA ASP A 632 -5.39 10.10 -35.33
C ASP A 632 -6.09 9.56 -36.59
N GLU A 633 -6.94 8.52 -36.45
CA GLU A 633 -7.76 8.01 -37.56
C GLU A 633 -8.71 9.07 -38.12
N VAL A 634 -9.35 9.87 -37.25
CA VAL A 634 -10.17 11.02 -37.67
C VAL A 634 -9.35 12.01 -38.52
N ASN A 635 -8.11 12.29 -38.08
CA ASN A 635 -7.21 13.20 -38.81
C ASN A 635 -6.78 12.61 -40.16
N VAL A 636 -6.48 11.31 -40.22
CA VAL A 636 -6.10 10.62 -41.48
C VAL A 636 -7.25 10.68 -42.49
N GLN A 637 -8.48 10.34 -42.09
CA GLN A 637 -9.64 10.37 -42.98
C GLN A 637 -10.02 11.79 -43.40
N ARG A 638 -9.85 12.77 -42.51
CA ARG A 638 -10.08 14.19 -42.86
C ARG A 638 -9.07 14.70 -43.88
N ARG A 639 -7.80 14.30 -43.79
CA ARG A 639 -6.78 14.63 -44.80
C ARG A 639 -7.07 13.98 -46.16
N ALA A 640 -7.77 12.84 -46.15
CA ALA A 640 -8.24 12.17 -47.37
C ALA A 640 -9.47 12.84 -48.05
N GLY A 641 -9.98 13.96 -47.51
CA GLY A 641 -11.07 14.74 -48.11
C GLY A 641 -12.49 14.23 -47.83
N VAL A 642 -12.68 13.31 -46.90
CA VAL A 642 -13.99 12.80 -46.49
C VAL A 642 -14.78 13.89 -45.74
N ALA A 643 -16.09 13.95 -45.96
CA ALA A 643 -16.97 14.95 -45.31
C ALA A 643 -16.86 14.86 -43.76
N PRO A 644 -16.78 15.97 -43.02
CA PRO A 644 -16.47 16.00 -41.60
C PRO A 644 -17.37 15.10 -40.73
N TYR A 645 -18.68 15.10 -40.98
CA TYR A 645 -19.64 14.28 -40.26
C TYR A 645 -19.41 12.78 -40.48
N THR A 646 -19.23 12.37 -41.73
CA THR A 646 -18.96 10.98 -42.12
C THR A 646 -17.60 10.53 -41.60
N THR A 647 -16.61 11.42 -41.64
CA THR A 647 -15.27 11.15 -41.11
C THR A 647 -15.31 10.74 -39.65
N VAL A 648 -16.03 11.47 -38.78
CA VAL A 648 -16.09 11.16 -37.35
C VAL A 648 -16.77 9.82 -37.11
N ILE A 649 -17.84 9.49 -37.85
CA ILE A 649 -18.54 8.22 -37.71
C ILE A 649 -17.68 7.06 -38.20
N GLU A 650 -17.18 7.12 -39.43
CA GLU A 650 -16.47 5.99 -40.06
C GLU A 650 -15.08 5.76 -39.39
N ALA A 651 -14.39 6.82 -38.99
CA ALA A 651 -13.15 6.70 -38.21
C ALA A 651 -13.42 6.03 -36.86
N THR A 652 -14.50 6.36 -36.17
CA THR A 652 -14.88 5.74 -34.91
C THR A 652 -15.26 4.26 -35.13
N VAL A 653 -16.08 3.98 -36.13
CA VAL A 653 -16.53 2.61 -36.48
C VAL A 653 -15.34 1.73 -36.83
N SER A 654 -14.34 2.23 -37.58
CA SER A 654 -13.13 1.48 -37.91
C SER A 654 -12.29 1.11 -36.69
N ARG A 655 -12.36 1.91 -35.64
CA ARG A 655 -11.58 1.71 -34.39
C ARG A 655 -12.35 0.96 -33.28
N VAL A 656 -13.62 0.68 -33.45
CA VAL A 656 -14.42 -0.08 -32.47
C VAL A 656 -13.76 -1.43 -32.15
N ARG A 657 -13.40 -2.21 -33.18
CA ARG A 657 -12.84 -3.54 -33.02
C ARG A 657 -11.49 -3.51 -32.28
N PRO A 658 -10.46 -2.75 -32.72
CA PRO A 658 -9.18 -2.68 -32.02
C PRO A 658 -9.32 -2.21 -30.57
N VAL A 659 -10.12 -1.16 -30.33
CA VAL A 659 -10.29 -0.56 -28.99
C VAL A 659 -11.01 -1.51 -28.04
N LEU A 660 -12.08 -2.18 -28.49
CA LEU A 660 -12.77 -3.19 -27.67
C LEU A 660 -11.87 -4.39 -27.37
N MET A 661 -11.11 -4.85 -28.35
CA MET A 661 -10.18 -5.96 -28.12
C MET A 661 -9.08 -5.61 -27.13
N ALA A 662 -8.48 -4.42 -27.24
CA ALA A 662 -7.49 -3.91 -26.30
C ALA A 662 -8.07 -3.80 -24.87
N ALA A 663 -9.29 -3.31 -24.74
CA ALA A 663 -9.96 -3.26 -23.43
C ALA A 663 -10.25 -4.64 -22.87
N LEU A 664 -10.77 -5.57 -23.68
CA LEU A 664 -11.08 -6.92 -23.24
C LEU A 664 -9.82 -7.71 -22.83
N THR A 665 -8.72 -7.61 -23.60
CA THR A 665 -7.46 -8.26 -23.22
C THR A 665 -6.92 -7.74 -21.89
N THR A 666 -7.06 -6.45 -21.62
CA THR A 666 -6.64 -5.84 -20.34
C THR A 666 -7.55 -6.26 -19.20
N VAL A 667 -8.87 -6.18 -19.40
CA VAL A 667 -9.88 -6.57 -18.40
C VAL A 667 -9.69 -8.03 -18.00
N PHE A 668 -9.69 -8.95 -18.96
CA PHE A 668 -9.54 -10.38 -18.69
C PHE A 668 -8.15 -10.72 -18.14
N GLY A 669 -7.09 -10.06 -18.61
CA GLY A 669 -5.74 -10.24 -18.10
C GLY A 669 -5.58 -9.78 -16.64
N SER A 670 -6.41 -8.83 -16.18
CA SER A 670 -6.36 -8.32 -14.80
C SER A 670 -7.29 -9.09 -13.84
N ILE A 671 -8.17 -9.97 -14.33
CA ILE A 671 -9.10 -10.74 -13.49
C ILE A 671 -8.38 -11.59 -12.42
N PRO A 672 -7.29 -12.32 -12.71
CA PRO A 672 -6.61 -13.08 -11.67
C PRO A 672 -6.14 -12.22 -10.49
N LEU A 673 -5.80 -10.96 -10.74
CA LEU A 673 -5.37 -10.02 -9.71
C LEU A 673 -6.53 -9.52 -8.83
N LEU A 674 -7.80 -9.64 -9.26
CA LEU A 674 -8.96 -9.31 -8.42
C LEU A 674 -9.05 -10.18 -7.16
N PHE A 675 -8.52 -11.39 -7.21
CA PHE A 675 -8.53 -12.33 -6.08
C PHE A 675 -7.34 -12.13 -5.14
N ASP A 676 -6.41 -11.24 -5.47
CA ASP A 676 -5.31 -10.88 -4.60
C ASP A 676 -5.75 -9.85 -3.56
N VAL A 677 -5.43 -10.11 -2.28
CA VAL A 677 -5.85 -9.25 -1.16
C VAL A 677 -5.23 -7.85 -1.23
N VAL A 678 -3.98 -7.76 -1.71
CA VAL A 678 -3.22 -6.50 -1.78
C VAL A 678 -3.59 -5.69 -3.02
N PHE A 679 -3.65 -6.36 -4.17
CA PHE A 679 -3.82 -5.71 -5.47
C PHE A 679 -5.25 -5.79 -6.01
N GLY A 680 -6.18 -6.44 -5.30
CA GLY A 680 -7.57 -6.57 -5.73
C GLY A 680 -8.26 -5.23 -5.99
N GLY A 681 -8.06 -4.24 -5.11
CA GLY A 681 -8.58 -2.88 -5.31
C GLY A 681 -8.01 -2.18 -6.55
N MET A 682 -6.71 -2.39 -6.84
CA MET A 682 -6.07 -1.90 -8.06
C MET A 682 -6.65 -2.58 -9.30
N ALA A 683 -6.79 -3.91 -9.26
CA ALA A 683 -7.39 -4.68 -10.35
C ALA A 683 -8.85 -4.29 -10.59
N ALA A 684 -9.65 -4.10 -9.55
CA ALA A 684 -11.02 -3.62 -9.64
C ALA A 684 -11.09 -2.23 -10.32
N THR A 685 -10.20 -1.32 -9.95
CA THR A 685 -10.07 0.00 -10.58
C THR A 685 -9.80 -0.12 -12.09
N ILE A 686 -8.91 -1.02 -12.50
CA ILE A 686 -8.57 -1.23 -13.91
C ILE A 686 -9.71 -1.92 -14.65
N VAL A 687 -10.22 -3.03 -14.13
CA VAL A 687 -11.24 -3.87 -14.79
C VAL A 687 -12.53 -3.07 -15.02
N PHE A 688 -13.09 -2.51 -13.98
CA PHE A 688 -14.34 -1.75 -14.08
C PHE A 688 -14.10 -0.36 -14.67
N GLY A 689 -13.02 0.30 -14.30
CA GLY A 689 -12.65 1.60 -14.84
C GLY A 689 -12.47 1.55 -16.35
N LEU A 690 -11.72 0.58 -16.89
CA LEU A 690 -11.46 0.43 -18.31
C LEU A 690 -12.73 0.02 -19.08
N SER A 691 -13.52 -0.91 -18.52
CA SER A 691 -14.78 -1.35 -19.15
C SER A 691 -15.73 -0.18 -19.38
N PHE A 692 -15.99 0.62 -18.35
CA PHE A 692 -16.83 1.80 -18.47
C PHE A 692 -16.18 2.88 -19.35
N ALA A 693 -14.92 3.21 -19.11
CA ALA A 693 -14.23 4.24 -19.84
C ALA A 693 -14.14 3.93 -21.34
N THR A 694 -13.92 2.68 -21.73
CA THR A 694 -13.86 2.30 -23.15
C THR A 694 -15.20 2.50 -23.85
N LEU A 695 -16.30 2.07 -23.21
CA LEU A 695 -17.63 2.32 -23.76
C LEU A 695 -17.91 3.82 -23.87
N LEU A 696 -17.62 4.58 -22.82
CA LEU A 696 -17.86 6.02 -22.79
C LEU A 696 -16.99 6.76 -23.81
N THR A 697 -15.72 6.40 -23.95
CA THR A 697 -14.80 7.07 -24.91
C THR A 697 -15.23 6.88 -26.35
N LEU A 698 -15.77 5.72 -26.72
CA LEU A 698 -16.30 5.47 -28.08
C LEU A 698 -17.46 6.39 -28.45
N PHE A 699 -18.25 6.88 -27.48
CA PHE A 699 -19.36 7.78 -27.72
C PHE A 699 -19.03 9.25 -27.41
N VAL A 700 -18.32 9.52 -26.32
CA VAL A 700 -18.02 10.86 -25.84
C VAL A 700 -16.97 11.55 -26.69
N THR A 701 -15.94 10.82 -27.16
CA THR A 701 -14.89 11.41 -28.00
C THR A 701 -15.44 12.00 -29.29
N PRO A 702 -16.31 11.29 -30.07
CA PRO A 702 -16.93 11.85 -31.25
C PRO A 702 -17.85 13.05 -30.94
N ALA A 703 -18.59 13.02 -29.83
CA ALA A 703 -19.46 14.11 -29.42
C ALA A 703 -18.65 15.37 -29.08
N LEU A 704 -17.59 15.26 -28.31
CA LEU A 704 -16.68 16.37 -28.00
C LEU A 704 -16.00 16.89 -29.25
N TYR A 705 -15.52 15.99 -30.12
CA TYR A 705 -14.92 16.39 -31.40
C TYR A 705 -15.90 17.22 -32.25
N ALA A 706 -17.17 16.76 -32.37
CA ALA A 706 -18.20 17.48 -33.10
C ALA A 706 -18.52 18.86 -32.50
N ILE A 707 -18.42 19.06 -31.19
CA ILE A 707 -18.58 20.37 -30.55
C ILE A 707 -17.39 21.29 -30.84
N PHE A 708 -16.16 20.83 -30.63
CA PHE A 708 -14.95 21.65 -30.78
C PHE A 708 -14.66 22.03 -32.23
N TYR A 709 -15.07 21.20 -33.17
CA TYR A 709 -14.90 21.45 -34.61
C TYR A 709 -16.20 21.94 -35.32
N LYS A 710 -17.29 22.13 -34.56
CA LYS A 710 -18.58 22.64 -35.04
C LYS A 710 -19.17 21.83 -36.23
N ILE A 711 -19.13 20.49 -36.09
CA ILE A 711 -19.61 19.51 -37.08
C ILE A 711 -21.10 19.24 -36.85
#